data_9b04f268d4d21b017d3afff138161cfc
#
_entry.id   9b04f268d4d21b017d3afff138161cfc
#
_cell.length_a   1.000
_cell.length_b   1.000
_cell.length_c   1.000
_cell.angle_alpha   90.00
_cell.angle_beta   90.00
_cell.angle_gamma   90.00
#
_symmetry.space_group_name_H-M   'P 1'
#
loop_
_entity.id
_entity.type
_entity.pdbx_description
1 polymer ?
#
loop_
_entity_poly.entity_id
_entity_poly.type
_entity_poly.pdbx_seq_one_letter_code
_entity_poly.pdbx_strand_id
1 'polypeptide(L)'
;MGKIFKQLARHWAACLAVVALLFVQAYCDLSLPDYTSRIVDTGIQQGGIESPLPETVRQSTLDTLSLLMSEEDADALQNAYGYYLQDDGVLKLRSDLTDAERTALEEAVTTPDIVLYMAAAQNANAPAGDEAEAMTAAPTAEDLDAVCAQFAAMAQMPGFSREMIQQQLASAMEQVDETTLSSMASQATLLVSLEYEAQGVSHDVQMAYLFRVGGQMLALTLLMVVVAILVGLIASRVSASIGRELRRETFSSVIHFSNAEIENFSTASLITRTTNDIQQVQFTCVILLRMVAYAPILGIGGVMHVTQGNTGLAWIIVLDVAALLLLITVLMSVAMPKFKIMQTLVDKLNLVSREILTGVMPVRAFSRESFEEKRFDAASRELMGTQLFTNRAMVAMMPFMTLIMNGTSLLIVWFGGKAMDAGNMQVGEMIAFITYTMQIVMSFLMLAMVAVMLPRAGVAADRIDEVCRTKASIHDPDAAAAKPALEKNAWDGVVRFEDVSFRFPGADSDALEHISFTANPGETTAIIGSTGCGKSSLLNLIPRFYDVTGGRVTIDGIDVREMPQEQLHSLLGYVPQKGVLFSGTIESNLKFGGAQITDAGMKKAASIAQATEFIDAKPEGYASPIAQGGSNVSGGQKQRLSIARAIAKEPKIYLFDDSFSALDYKTDVTLRRALKEETDNATVIIVAQRISTVLHANQILVLDDGRLVGKGTHAQLMATCPEYQEIARSQLSQKELNLQDLNTGKEDE
;
A
#
# COMPACT_ATOMS: atom_id res chain seq x y z
N MET A 1 -13.13 -0.91 -1.95
CA MET A 1 -12.54 -0.45 -3.22
C MET A 1 -12.77 1.03 -3.49
N GLY A 2 -14.00 1.52 -3.62
CA GLY A 2 -14.28 2.95 -3.86
C GLY A 2 -13.60 3.91 -2.89
N LYS A 3 -13.30 3.45 -1.66
CA LYS A 3 -12.63 4.25 -0.63
C LYS A 3 -11.16 4.52 -0.93
N ILE A 4 -10.43 3.53 -1.47
CA ILE A 4 -9.04 3.68 -1.90
C ILE A 4 -8.98 4.67 -3.06
N PHE A 5 -9.88 4.52 -4.05
CA PHE A 5 -9.99 5.47 -5.16
C PHE A 5 -10.35 6.89 -4.71
N LYS A 6 -11.20 7.04 -3.67
CA LYS A 6 -11.51 8.36 -3.09
C LYS A 6 -10.28 9.03 -2.47
N GLN A 7 -9.40 8.26 -1.83
CA GLN A 7 -8.14 8.80 -1.28
C GLN A 7 -7.17 9.18 -2.40
N LEU A 8 -7.04 8.35 -3.44
CA LEU A 8 -6.24 8.69 -4.63
C LEU A 8 -6.77 9.93 -5.35
N ALA A 9 -8.09 10.11 -5.43
CA ALA A 9 -8.71 11.27 -6.06
C ALA A 9 -8.37 12.60 -5.35
N ARG A 10 -8.02 12.59 -4.06
CA ARG A 10 -7.50 13.79 -3.37
C ARG A 10 -6.15 14.24 -3.92
N HIS A 11 -5.38 13.31 -4.52
CA HIS A 11 -4.07 13.55 -5.14
C HIS A 11 -4.13 13.46 -6.67
N TRP A 12 -5.27 13.82 -7.29
CA TRP A 12 -5.55 13.63 -8.71
C TRP A 12 -4.44 14.15 -9.64
N ALA A 13 -3.85 15.31 -9.34
CA ALA A 13 -2.80 15.91 -10.16
C ALA A 13 -1.53 15.02 -10.21
N ALA A 14 -1.13 14.47 -9.06
CA ALA A 14 0.00 13.55 -8.99
C ALA A 14 -0.33 12.21 -9.66
N CYS A 15 -1.57 11.70 -9.51
CA CYS A 15 -2.03 10.49 -10.20
C CYS A 15 -2.01 10.67 -11.72
N LEU A 16 -2.47 11.83 -12.21
CA LEU A 16 -2.45 12.16 -13.64
C LEU A 16 -1.02 12.26 -14.17
N ALA A 17 -0.12 12.90 -13.41
CA ALA A 17 1.30 12.96 -13.76
C ALA A 17 1.93 11.56 -13.84
N VAL A 18 1.60 10.65 -12.89
CA VAL A 18 2.06 9.25 -12.93
C VAL A 18 1.54 8.55 -14.19
N VAL A 19 0.25 8.69 -14.52
CA VAL A 19 -0.34 8.07 -15.71
C VAL A 19 0.34 8.60 -16.98
N ALA A 20 0.57 9.91 -17.11
CA ALA A 20 1.27 10.49 -18.24
C ALA A 20 2.71 9.95 -18.38
N LEU A 21 3.44 9.85 -17.26
CA LEU A 21 4.79 9.26 -17.25
C LEU A 21 4.77 7.77 -17.61
N LEU A 22 3.75 7.02 -17.18
CA LEU A 22 3.60 5.61 -17.54
C LEU A 22 3.31 5.42 -19.03
N PHE A 23 2.60 6.34 -19.69
CA PHE A 23 2.48 6.34 -21.15
C PHE A 23 3.84 6.53 -21.83
N VAL A 24 4.65 7.48 -21.34
CA VAL A 24 6.01 7.68 -21.89
C VAL A 24 6.87 6.43 -21.63
N GLN A 25 6.80 5.85 -20.44
CA GLN A 25 7.54 4.62 -20.12
C GLN A 25 7.13 3.47 -21.04
N ALA A 26 5.81 3.25 -21.22
CA ALA A 26 5.32 2.17 -22.07
C ALA A 26 5.67 2.39 -23.55
N TYR A 27 5.65 3.65 -24.03
CA TYR A 27 6.12 3.98 -25.36
C TYR A 27 7.60 3.62 -25.55
N CYS A 28 8.45 3.97 -24.58
CA CYS A 28 9.86 3.59 -24.62
C CYS A 28 10.03 2.06 -24.64
N ASP A 29 9.30 1.34 -23.76
CA ASP A 29 9.38 -0.12 -23.70
C ASP A 29 8.91 -0.80 -24.98
N LEU A 30 7.83 -0.30 -25.60
CA LEU A 30 7.28 -0.83 -26.86
C LEU A 30 8.12 -0.47 -28.08
N SER A 31 8.93 0.60 -28.03
CA SER A 31 9.81 0.96 -29.14
C SER A 31 11.12 0.15 -29.14
N LEU A 32 11.57 -0.39 -28.00
CA LEU A 32 12.85 -1.11 -27.92
C LEU A 32 12.94 -2.34 -28.86
N PRO A 33 11.89 -3.18 -29.00
CA PRO A 33 11.91 -4.29 -29.96
C PRO A 33 12.09 -3.85 -31.40
N ASP A 34 11.51 -2.71 -31.82
CA ASP A 34 11.66 -2.15 -33.16
C ASP A 34 13.12 -1.72 -33.42
N TYR A 35 13.79 -1.09 -32.45
CA TYR A 35 15.22 -0.78 -32.57
C TYR A 35 16.06 -2.04 -32.64
N THR A 36 15.69 -3.12 -31.92
CA THR A 36 16.39 -4.41 -31.99
C THR A 36 16.22 -5.02 -33.38
N SER A 37 15.01 -4.99 -33.94
CA SER A 37 14.74 -5.41 -35.32
C SER A 37 15.60 -4.65 -36.32
N ARG A 38 15.65 -3.32 -36.24
CA ARG A 38 16.49 -2.47 -37.11
C ARG A 38 17.99 -2.78 -37.00
N ILE A 39 18.49 -3.07 -35.81
CA ILE A 39 19.89 -3.47 -35.62
C ILE A 39 20.15 -4.79 -36.34
N VAL A 40 19.23 -5.77 -36.21
CA VAL A 40 19.42 -7.10 -36.83
C VAL A 40 19.21 -7.05 -38.33
N ASP A 41 18.05 -6.54 -38.78
CA ASP A 41 17.68 -6.56 -40.18
C ASP A 41 18.51 -5.60 -41.02
N THR A 42 18.43 -4.30 -40.69
CA THR A 42 19.19 -3.28 -41.45
C THR A 42 20.65 -3.25 -41.08
N GLY A 43 20.98 -3.29 -39.78
CA GLY A 43 22.36 -3.12 -39.30
C GLY A 43 23.23 -4.34 -39.61
N ILE A 44 22.75 -5.55 -39.38
CA ILE A 44 23.57 -6.77 -39.54
C ILE A 44 23.33 -7.43 -40.90
N GLN A 45 22.06 -7.67 -41.30
CA GLN A 45 21.77 -8.39 -42.54
C GLN A 45 21.97 -7.54 -43.79
N GLN A 46 21.57 -6.23 -43.73
CA GLN A 46 21.66 -5.31 -44.86
C GLN A 46 22.92 -4.39 -44.81
N GLY A 47 23.90 -4.68 -43.91
CA GLY A 47 25.14 -3.90 -43.83
C GLY A 47 24.94 -2.42 -43.43
N GLY A 48 23.83 -2.06 -42.74
CA GLY A 48 23.53 -0.68 -42.32
C GLY A 48 22.83 0.17 -43.38
N ILE A 49 22.26 -0.45 -44.40
CA ILE A 49 21.64 0.21 -45.54
C ILE A 49 20.13 0.24 -45.39
N GLU A 50 19.55 1.47 -45.34
CA GLU A 50 18.11 1.68 -45.17
C GLU A 50 17.37 1.83 -46.51
N SER A 51 18.07 2.25 -47.59
CA SER A 51 17.47 2.60 -48.85
C SER A 51 18.15 1.87 -50.02
N PRO A 52 17.41 1.48 -51.08
CA PRO A 52 17.98 0.94 -52.29
C PRO A 52 18.78 2.01 -53.05
N LEU A 53 18.66 3.30 -52.76
CA LEU A 53 19.41 4.37 -53.38
C LEU A 53 20.70 4.64 -52.63
N PRO A 54 21.91 4.25 -53.16
CA PRO A 54 23.19 4.43 -52.49
C PRO A 54 23.55 5.90 -52.33
N GLU A 55 24.12 6.33 -51.19
CA GLU A 55 24.67 7.67 -51.00
C GLU A 55 25.90 7.93 -51.86
N THR A 56 26.64 6.87 -52.21
CA THR A 56 27.79 6.87 -53.12
C THR A 56 27.72 5.70 -54.10
N VAL A 57 27.97 5.89 -55.37
CA VAL A 57 27.91 4.86 -56.39
C VAL A 57 29.09 4.98 -57.36
N ARG A 58 29.65 3.90 -57.82
CA ARG A 58 30.70 3.90 -58.87
C ARG A 58 30.06 4.19 -60.23
N GLN A 59 30.80 4.85 -61.11
CA GLN A 59 30.31 5.18 -62.44
C GLN A 59 29.86 3.95 -63.22
N SER A 60 30.59 2.79 -63.08
CA SER A 60 30.25 1.53 -63.77
C SER A 60 28.89 0.98 -63.35
N THR A 61 28.58 1.06 -62.05
CA THR A 61 27.32 0.59 -61.50
C THR A 61 26.17 1.55 -61.90
N LEU A 62 26.39 2.87 -61.84
CA LEU A 62 25.43 3.87 -62.24
C LEU A 62 25.06 3.74 -63.71
N ASP A 63 26.07 3.56 -64.58
CA ASP A 63 25.83 3.36 -66.01
C ASP A 63 25.04 2.10 -66.30
N THR A 64 25.32 1.02 -65.56
CA THR A 64 24.58 -0.26 -65.68
C THR A 64 23.15 -0.15 -65.21
N LEU A 65 22.89 0.48 -64.08
CA LEU A 65 21.53 0.77 -63.59
C LEU A 65 20.74 1.63 -64.57
N SER A 66 21.38 2.67 -65.11
CA SER A 66 20.79 3.54 -66.15
C SER A 66 20.41 2.79 -67.43
N LEU A 67 21.07 1.68 -67.77
CA LEU A 67 20.71 0.84 -68.88
C LEU A 67 19.43 0.01 -68.65
N LEU A 68 19.18 -0.31 -67.38
CA LEU A 68 18.02 -1.11 -66.93
C LEU A 68 16.77 -0.27 -66.69
N MET A 69 16.86 1.06 -66.70
CA MET A 69 15.79 2.00 -66.40
C MET A 69 15.20 2.65 -67.63
N SER A 70 14.02 3.30 -67.50
CA SER A 70 13.46 4.16 -68.55
C SER A 70 14.39 5.34 -68.83
N GLU A 71 14.23 5.98 -70.02
CA GLU A 71 15.11 7.15 -70.36
C GLU A 71 14.90 8.32 -69.40
N GLU A 72 13.66 8.53 -68.95
CA GLU A 72 13.28 9.59 -68.01
C GLU A 72 13.87 9.32 -66.60
N ASP A 73 13.74 8.08 -66.10
CA ASP A 73 14.28 7.67 -64.79
C ASP A 73 15.81 7.63 -64.79
N ALA A 74 16.41 7.16 -65.87
CA ALA A 74 17.88 7.16 -66.02
C ALA A 74 18.49 8.57 -66.03
N ASP A 75 17.86 9.49 -66.72
CA ASP A 75 18.27 10.92 -66.72
C ASP A 75 18.05 11.54 -65.33
N ALA A 76 16.96 11.20 -64.63
CA ALA A 76 16.72 11.62 -63.26
C ALA A 76 17.78 11.08 -62.31
N LEU A 77 18.13 9.77 -62.42
CA LEU A 77 19.14 9.14 -61.61
C LEU A 77 20.54 9.73 -61.86
N GLN A 78 20.95 9.92 -63.14
CA GLN A 78 22.23 10.54 -63.45
C GLN A 78 22.32 12.00 -62.98
N ASN A 79 21.24 12.74 -63.05
CA ASN A 79 21.20 14.11 -62.55
C ASN A 79 21.26 14.17 -61.00
N ALA A 80 20.82 13.11 -60.31
CA ALA A 80 20.86 13.02 -58.84
C ALA A 80 22.32 12.80 -58.35
N TYR A 81 23.22 12.23 -59.18
CA TYR A 81 24.62 12.00 -58.83
C TYR A 81 25.53 13.00 -59.52
N GLY A 82 25.44 14.27 -59.21
CA GLY A 82 26.07 15.37 -59.90
C GLY A 82 27.50 15.77 -59.49
N TYR A 83 28.12 15.14 -58.52
CA TYR A 83 29.42 15.48 -57.98
C TYR A 83 30.38 14.30 -57.96
N TYR A 84 31.51 14.41 -58.66
CA TYR A 84 32.62 13.47 -58.48
C TYR A 84 33.29 13.65 -57.11
N LEU A 85 33.41 12.58 -56.33
CA LEU A 85 34.37 12.54 -55.22
C LEU A 85 35.75 12.42 -55.84
N GLN A 86 36.65 13.35 -55.48
CA GLN A 86 38.02 13.37 -55.99
C GLN A 86 38.70 11.99 -55.74
N ASP A 87 39.21 11.40 -56.78
CA ASP A 87 40.21 10.36 -56.97
C ASP A 87 39.79 8.95 -57.44
N ASP A 88 38.53 8.42 -57.26
CA ASP A 88 38.27 7.00 -57.57
C ASP A 88 37.06 6.72 -58.50
N GLY A 89 36.49 7.71 -59.17
CA GLY A 89 35.35 7.52 -60.07
C GLY A 89 34.03 7.18 -59.34
N VAL A 90 33.93 7.55 -58.06
CA VAL A 90 32.74 7.41 -57.21
C VAL A 90 31.97 8.70 -57.21
N LEU A 91 30.66 8.60 -57.48
CA LEU A 91 29.71 9.71 -57.50
C LEU A 91 28.94 9.77 -56.20
N LYS A 92 28.63 11.00 -55.71
CA LYS A 92 27.86 11.21 -54.49
C LYS A 92 26.49 11.73 -54.81
N LEU A 93 25.46 11.20 -54.12
CA LEU A 93 24.07 11.68 -54.22
C LEU A 93 23.99 13.10 -53.73
N ARG A 94 23.24 13.94 -54.47
CA ARG A 94 22.96 15.34 -54.12
C ARG A 94 22.20 15.45 -52.82
N SER A 95 22.65 16.34 -51.93
CA SER A 95 22.04 16.58 -50.62
C SER A 95 20.81 17.51 -50.65
N ASP A 96 20.51 18.14 -51.81
CA ASP A 96 19.41 19.07 -52.00
C ASP A 96 18.16 18.45 -52.63
N LEU A 97 18.12 17.11 -52.75
CA LEU A 97 16.94 16.37 -53.19
C LEU A 97 15.81 16.51 -52.18
N THR A 98 14.61 16.79 -52.70
CA THR A 98 13.42 16.73 -51.84
C THR A 98 13.02 15.29 -51.50
N ASP A 99 12.29 15.10 -50.38
CA ASP A 99 11.83 13.76 -49.98
C ASP A 99 11.00 13.07 -51.07
N ALA A 100 10.22 13.84 -51.86
CA ALA A 100 9.42 13.29 -52.94
C ALA A 100 10.30 12.82 -54.12
N GLU A 101 11.33 13.58 -54.48
CA GLU A 101 12.30 13.18 -55.52
C GLU A 101 13.11 11.95 -55.11
N ARG A 102 13.53 11.89 -53.81
CA ARG A 102 14.23 10.74 -53.26
C ARG A 102 13.37 9.50 -53.32
N THR A 103 12.10 9.56 -52.89
CA THR A 103 11.18 8.45 -52.94
C THR A 103 10.93 7.96 -54.38
N ALA A 104 10.76 8.88 -55.33
CA ALA A 104 10.59 8.51 -56.73
C ALA A 104 11.82 7.81 -57.34
N LEU A 105 13.03 8.23 -56.95
CA LEU A 105 14.27 7.59 -57.35
C LEU A 105 14.45 6.20 -56.68
N GLU A 106 14.08 6.08 -55.41
CA GLU A 106 14.10 4.79 -54.67
C GLU A 106 13.18 3.78 -55.34
N GLU A 107 11.98 4.16 -55.74
CA GLU A 107 11.04 3.31 -56.47
C GLU A 107 11.60 2.91 -57.85
N ALA A 108 12.18 3.89 -58.57
CA ALA A 108 12.73 3.66 -59.92
C ALA A 108 13.95 2.73 -59.93
N VAL A 109 14.81 2.79 -58.89
CA VAL A 109 16.05 2.00 -58.78
C VAL A 109 15.78 0.59 -58.26
N THR A 110 14.73 0.35 -57.46
CA THR A 110 14.45 -0.90 -56.79
C THR A 110 14.45 -2.11 -57.76
N THR A 111 13.76 -2.03 -58.86
CA THR A 111 13.71 -3.14 -59.87
C THR A 111 15.04 -3.36 -60.55
N PRO A 112 15.76 -2.34 -61.09
CA PRO A 112 17.11 -2.49 -61.61
C PRO A 112 18.11 -3.08 -60.62
N ASP A 113 18.05 -2.70 -59.34
CA ASP A 113 18.92 -3.23 -58.29
C ASP A 113 18.70 -4.71 -58.07
N ILE A 114 17.47 -5.15 -58.01
CA ILE A 114 17.10 -6.58 -57.88
C ILE A 114 17.69 -7.37 -59.03
N VAL A 115 17.49 -6.89 -60.26
CA VAL A 115 17.98 -7.56 -61.50
C VAL A 115 19.50 -7.64 -61.49
N LEU A 116 20.18 -6.57 -61.13
CA LEU A 116 21.64 -6.53 -61.09
C LEU A 116 22.21 -7.43 -59.99
N TYR A 117 21.58 -7.45 -58.81
CA TYR A 117 21.91 -8.38 -57.75
C TYR A 117 21.71 -9.83 -58.13
N MET A 118 20.58 -10.16 -58.76
CA MET A 118 20.35 -11.54 -59.24
C MET A 118 21.34 -11.97 -60.33
N ALA A 119 21.70 -11.06 -61.23
CA ALA A 119 22.75 -11.34 -62.20
C ALA A 119 24.14 -11.59 -61.55
N ALA A 120 24.48 -10.81 -60.53
CA ALA A 120 25.69 -11.04 -59.73
C ALA A 120 25.64 -12.40 -58.98
N ALA A 121 24.49 -12.76 -58.42
CA ALA A 121 24.31 -14.03 -57.76
C ALA A 121 24.36 -15.23 -58.73
N GLN A 122 23.89 -15.06 -59.98
CA GLN A 122 24.05 -16.08 -61.01
C GLN A 122 25.51 -16.24 -61.45
N ASN A 123 26.26 -15.16 -61.48
CA ASN A 123 27.68 -15.19 -61.79
C ASN A 123 28.49 -15.91 -60.71
N ALA A 124 28.20 -15.65 -59.45
CA ALA A 124 28.81 -16.32 -58.30
C ALA A 124 28.54 -17.84 -58.28
N ASN A 125 27.40 -18.28 -58.80
CA ASN A 125 27.02 -19.70 -58.87
C ASN A 125 27.32 -20.35 -60.24
N ALA A 126 28.05 -19.71 -61.13
CA ALA A 126 28.50 -20.30 -62.38
C ALA A 126 29.44 -21.50 -62.12
N PRO A 127 29.27 -22.67 -62.74
CA PRO A 127 29.91 -23.90 -62.34
C PRO A 127 31.44 -23.85 -62.55
N ALA A 128 32.16 -23.62 -61.48
CA ALA A 128 33.59 -23.90 -61.36
C ALA A 128 33.76 -25.30 -60.74
N GLY A 129 33.45 -26.35 -61.49
CA GLY A 129 34.06 -27.66 -61.34
C GLY A 129 33.56 -28.63 -60.24
N ASP A 130 32.79 -28.26 -59.24
CA ASP A 130 32.21 -29.19 -58.23
C ASP A 130 30.73 -28.86 -57.94
N GLU A 131 29.85 -29.71 -58.42
CA GLU A 131 28.36 -29.51 -58.43
C GLU A 131 27.69 -29.44 -57.06
N ALA A 132 28.38 -29.64 -55.94
CA ALA A 132 27.78 -29.72 -54.61
C ALA A 132 27.93 -28.44 -53.75
N GLU A 133 28.91 -27.59 -54.01
CA GLU A 133 29.13 -26.34 -53.25
C GLU A 133 28.64 -25.06 -53.97
N ALA A 134 28.28 -25.17 -55.25
CA ALA A 134 27.94 -24.03 -56.12
C ALA A 134 26.54 -23.44 -55.84
N MET A 135 25.66 -24.06 -55.03
CA MET A 135 24.29 -23.58 -54.85
C MET A 135 24.01 -22.58 -53.72
N THR A 136 25.05 -22.11 -53.03
CA THR A 136 24.86 -21.25 -51.83
C THR A 136 25.89 -20.12 -51.62
N ALA A 137 26.70 -19.80 -52.62
CA ALA A 137 27.64 -18.67 -52.49
C ALA A 137 26.93 -17.34 -52.66
N ALA A 138 27.00 -16.45 -51.63
CA ALA A 138 26.56 -15.07 -51.78
C ALA A 138 27.45 -14.34 -52.81
N PRO A 139 26.86 -13.45 -53.65
CA PRO A 139 27.63 -12.69 -54.64
C PRO A 139 28.64 -11.78 -53.94
N THR A 140 29.78 -11.58 -54.57
CA THR A 140 30.87 -10.73 -54.09
C THR A 140 30.96 -9.45 -54.95
N ALA A 141 31.74 -8.47 -54.50
CA ALA A 141 32.05 -7.24 -55.25
C ALA A 141 32.68 -7.56 -56.63
N GLU A 142 33.49 -8.64 -56.73
CA GLU A 142 34.07 -9.10 -57.99
C GLU A 142 33.01 -9.60 -58.99
N ASP A 143 31.98 -10.27 -58.49
CA ASP A 143 30.87 -10.74 -59.32
C ASP A 143 30.03 -9.57 -59.85
N LEU A 144 29.82 -8.50 -59.03
CA LEU A 144 29.17 -7.28 -59.45
C LEU A 144 29.98 -6.57 -60.59
N ASP A 145 31.29 -6.51 -60.43
CA ASP A 145 32.17 -5.90 -61.43
C ASP A 145 32.15 -6.68 -62.78
N ALA A 146 32.15 -7.98 -62.68
CA ALA A 146 32.04 -8.86 -63.85
C ALA A 146 30.71 -8.66 -64.59
N VAL A 147 29.60 -8.55 -63.83
CA VAL A 147 28.24 -8.32 -64.44
C VAL A 147 28.16 -6.91 -65.02
N CYS A 148 28.65 -5.89 -64.36
CA CYS A 148 28.73 -4.51 -64.90
C CYS A 148 29.53 -4.47 -66.22
N ALA A 149 30.68 -5.19 -66.32
CA ALA A 149 31.46 -5.30 -67.52
C ALA A 149 30.72 -6.07 -68.64
N GLN A 150 29.93 -7.08 -68.32
CA GLN A 150 29.07 -7.79 -69.28
C GLN A 150 27.98 -6.89 -69.87
N PHE A 151 27.28 -6.10 -69.04
CA PHE A 151 26.25 -5.15 -69.48
C PHE A 151 26.87 -4.03 -70.34
N ALA A 152 28.06 -3.52 -69.95
CA ALA A 152 28.79 -2.56 -70.73
C ALA A 152 29.21 -3.08 -72.11
N ALA A 153 29.65 -4.37 -72.21
CA ALA A 153 29.97 -4.99 -73.47
C ALA A 153 28.72 -5.24 -74.35
N MET A 154 27.61 -5.62 -73.74
CA MET A 154 26.30 -5.79 -74.43
C MET A 154 25.81 -4.45 -75.02
N ALA A 155 25.95 -3.36 -74.29
CA ALA A 155 25.57 -2.02 -74.76
C ALA A 155 26.33 -1.56 -76.01
N GLN A 156 27.52 -2.09 -76.26
CA GLN A 156 28.33 -1.82 -77.47
C GLN A 156 28.03 -2.71 -78.66
N MET A 157 27.14 -3.71 -78.56
CA MET A 157 26.83 -4.63 -79.68
C MET A 157 25.91 -3.96 -80.68
N PRO A 158 26.15 -4.17 -82.01
CA PRO A 158 25.23 -3.67 -83.05
C PRO A 158 23.85 -4.31 -82.94
N GLY A 159 22.81 -3.53 -82.70
CA GLY A 159 21.42 -4.00 -82.56
C GLY A 159 20.92 -3.98 -81.12
N PHE A 160 21.72 -3.54 -80.14
CA PHE A 160 21.26 -3.31 -78.77
C PHE A 160 20.29 -2.16 -78.69
N SER A 161 19.13 -2.39 -78.12
CA SER A 161 18.11 -1.35 -77.84
C SER A 161 17.73 -1.44 -76.37
N ARG A 162 17.74 -0.33 -75.63
CA ARG A 162 17.30 -0.19 -74.25
C ARG A 162 15.83 -0.63 -74.07
N GLU A 163 15.00 -0.33 -75.09
CA GLU A 163 13.60 -0.73 -75.14
C GLU A 163 13.40 -2.25 -75.13
N MET A 164 14.30 -3.05 -75.70
CA MET A 164 14.25 -4.50 -75.75
C MET A 164 14.50 -5.12 -74.38
N ILE A 165 15.45 -4.55 -73.62
CA ILE A 165 15.70 -5.01 -72.25
C ILE A 165 14.53 -4.63 -71.32
N GLN A 166 13.99 -3.44 -71.47
CA GLN A 166 12.80 -3.01 -70.68
C GLN A 166 11.55 -3.87 -70.99
N GLN A 167 11.35 -4.24 -72.22
CA GLN A 167 10.21 -5.08 -72.63
C GLN A 167 10.39 -6.52 -72.08
N GLN A 168 11.61 -7.08 -72.08
CA GLN A 168 11.90 -8.34 -71.44
C GLN A 168 11.76 -8.25 -69.92
N LEU A 169 12.21 -7.17 -69.29
CA LEU A 169 12.09 -6.95 -67.85
C LEU A 169 10.62 -6.81 -67.43
N ALA A 170 9.84 -5.99 -68.15
CA ALA A 170 8.41 -5.83 -67.93
C ALA A 170 7.66 -7.11 -68.06
N SER A 171 7.97 -7.94 -69.09
CA SER A 171 7.32 -9.26 -69.29
C SER A 171 7.73 -10.29 -68.22
N ALA A 172 8.92 -10.21 -67.67
CA ALA A 172 9.36 -11.01 -66.51
C ALA A 172 8.68 -10.62 -65.23
N MET A 173 8.54 -9.28 -64.98
CA MET A 173 7.90 -8.74 -63.81
C MET A 173 6.37 -8.91 -63.82
N GLU A 174 5.70 -8.96 -64.96
CA GLU A 174 4.27 -9.25 -65.07
C GLU A 174 3.92 -10.67 -64.57
N GLN A 175 4.89 -11.59 -64.50
CA GLN A 175 4.75 -12.94 -63.97
C GLN A 175 5.07 -13.07 -62.48
N VAL A 176 5.51 -12.01 -61.82
CA VAL A 176 5.89 -12.00 -60.42
C VAL A 176 4.71 -11.45 -59.62
N ASP A 177 4.23 -12.21 -58.64
CA ASP A 177 3.14 -11.78 -57.74
C ASP A 177 3.61 -10.62 -56.87
N GLU A 178 2.68 -9.70 -56.53
CA GLU A 178 2.95 -8.46 -55.75
C GLU A 178 3.58 -8.78 -54.38
N THR A 179 3.26 -9.96 -53.81
CA THR A 179 3.87 -10.49 -52.59
C THR A 179 5.35 -10.89 -52.77
N THR A 180 5.69 -11.40 -53.92
CA THR A 180 7.08 -11.75 -54.28
C THR A 180 7.89 -10.49 -54.57
N LEU A 181 7.28 -9.47 -55.16
CA LEU A 181 7.92 -8.18 -55.42
C LEU A 181 8.31 -7.46 -54.12
N SER A 182 7.44 -7.47 -53.12
CA SER A 182 7.73 -6.86 -51.80
C SER A 182 8.84 -7.62 -51.06
N SER A 183 8.92 -8.96 -51.22
CA SER A 183 10.00 -9.75 -50.67
C SER A 183 11.35 -9.55 -51.39
N MET A 184 11.31 -9.23 -52.66
CA MET A 184 12.48 -8.93 -53.46
C MET A 184 13.00 -7.49 -53.22
N ALA A 185 12.19 -6.56 -52.68
CA ALA A 185 12.63 -5.21 -52.35
C ALA A 185 13.79 -5.18 -51.30
N SER A 186 13.82 -6.16 -50.38
CA SER A 186 14.95 -6.34 -49.47
C SER A 186 16.27 -6.77 -50.17
N GLN A 187 16.17 -7.35 -51.37
CA GLN A 187 17.34 -7.73 -52.17
C GLN A 187 17.98 -6.51 -52.89
N ALA A 188 17.18 -5.45 -53.18
CA ALA A 188 17.69 -4.21 -53.73
C ALA A 188 18.73 -3.54 -52.80
N THR A 189 18.48 -3.56 -51.48
CA THR A 189 19.47 -3.04 -50.52
C THR A 189 20.74 -3.88 -50.43
N LEU A 190 20.70 -5.19 -50.79
CA LEU A 190 21.87 -6.04 -50.86
C LEU A 190 22.80 -5.66 -52.03
N LEU A 191 22.27 -5.15 -53.16
CA LEU A 191 23.12 -4.61 -54.21
C LEU A 191 23.91 -3.41 -53.71
N VAL A 192 23.28 -2.53 -52.96
CA VAL A 192 23.99 -1.37 -52.37
C VAL A 192 25.07 -1.84 -51.39
N SER A 193 24.86 -2.94 -50.69
CA SER A 193 25.89 -3.54 -49.81
C SER A 193 27.09 -4.02 -50.62
N LEU A 194 26.86 -4.70 -51.72
CA LEU A 194 27.94 -5.12 -52.65
C LEU A 194 28.67 -3.93 -53.24
N GLU A 195 27.94 -2.88 -53.63
CA GLU A 195 28.54 -1.65 -54.15
C GLU A 195 29.47 -0.97 -53.11
N TYR A 196 29.03 -0.90 -51.83
CA TYR A 196 29.86 -0.38 -50.74
C TYR A 196 31.04 -1.29 -50.38
N GLU A 197 30.89 -2.62 -50.54
CA GLU A 197 31.99 -3.54 -50.43
C GLU A 197 33.03 -3.32 -51.51
N ALA A 198 32.60 -3.14 -52.77
CA ALA A 198 33.46 -2.78 -53.90
C ALA A 198 34.17 -1.42 -53.75
N GLN A 199 33.54 -0.47 -53.04
CA GLN A 199 34.15 0.80 -52.67
C GLN A 199 35.05 0.68 -51.42
N GLY A 200 35.05 -0.43 -50.69
CA GLY A 200 35.82 -0.65 -49.45
C GLY A 200 35.26 0.13 -48.22
N VAL A 201 34.04 0.67 -48.28
CA VAL A 201 33.42 1.50 -47.23
C VAL A 201 32.32 0.78 -46.47
N SER A 202 31.99 -0.46 -46.82
CA SER A 202 30.85 -1.21 -46.25
C SER A 202 30.92 -1.32 -44.72
N HIS A 203 32.12 -1.56 -44.17
CA HIS A 203 32.32 -1.67 -42.72
C HIS A 203 32.07 -0.35 -42.00
N ASP A 204 32.51 0.77 -42.56
CA ASP A 204 32.33 2.09 -41.93
C ASP A 204 30.85 2.52 -41.93
N VAL A 205 30.10 2.22 -43.01
CA VAL A 205 28.67 2.49 -43.13
C VAL A 205 27.92 1.64 -42.12
N GLN A 206 28.19 0.35 -42.05
CA GLN A 206 27.57 -0.57 -41.08
C GLN A 206 27.80 -0.11 -39.64
N MET A 207 29.05 0.19 -39.27
CA MET A 207 29.41 0.61 -37.93
C MET A 207 28.77 1.96 -37.58
N ALA A 208 28.73 2.93 -38.50
CA ALA A 208 28.09 4.21 -38.31
C ALA A 208 26.57 4.05 -38.03
N TYR A 209 25.93 3.15 -38.79
CA TYR A 209 24.51 2.81 -38.57
C TYR A 209 24.29 2.18 -37.18
N LEU A 210 25.05 1.15 -36.83
CA LEU A 210 24.97 0.44 -35.56
C LEU A 210 25.18 1.39 -34.37
N PHE A 211 26.18 2.29 -34.45
CA PHE A 211 26.42 3.27 -33.41
C PHE A 211 25.29 4.30 -33.31
N ARG A 212 24.69 4.73 -34.45
CA ARG A 212 23.55 5.65 -34.47
C ARG A 212 22.32 5.03 -33.83
N VAL A 213 21.91 3.85 -34.27
CA VAL A 213 20.71 3.14 -33.79
C VAL A 213 20.92 2.65 -32.34
N GLY A 214 22.09 2.10 -32.03
CA GLY A 214 22.48 1.71 -30.67
C GLY A 214 22.51 2.90 -29.70
N GLY A 215 22.99 4.07 -30.16
CA GLY A 215 22.93 5.31 -29.39
C GLY A 215 21.51 5.80 -29.13
N GLN A 216 20.61 5.72 -30.11
CA GLN A 216 19.19 6.03 -29.96
C GLN A 216 18.51 5.08 -28.99
N MET A 217 18.76 3.77 -29.10
CA MET A 217 18.25 2.74 -28.19
C MET A 217 18.74 2.99 -26.76
N LEU A 218 20.02 3.35 -26.58
CA LEU A 218 20.57 3.70 -25.26
C LEU A 218 19.92 4.97 -24.69
N ALA A 219 19.73 6.00 -25.50
CA ALA A 219 19.06 7.24 -25.08
C ALA A 219 17.61 6.98 -24.65
N LEU A 220 16.88 6.15 -25.41
CA LEU A 220 15.52 5.72 -25.10
C LEU A 220 15.46 4.94 -23.78
N THR A 221 16.40 4.02 -23.59
CA THR A 221 16.53 3.24 -22.34
C THR A 221 16.84 4.14 -21.14
N LEU A 222 17.75 5.11 -21.30
CA LEU A 222 18.03 6.10 -20.24
C LEU A 222 16.80 6.96 -19.91
N LEU A 223 16.07 7.40 -20.93
CA LEU A 223 14.81 8.12 -20.73
C LEU A 223 13.80 7.27 -19.94
N MET A 224 13.64 5.99 -20.32
CA MET A 224 12.78 5.02 -19.61
C MET A 224 13.18 4.89 -18.13
N VAL A 225 14.49 4.76 -17.83
CA VAL A 225 15.00 4.68 -16.46
C VAL A 225 14.65 5.94 -15.65
N VAL A 226 14.87 7.13 -16.23
CA VAL A 226 14.53 8.40 -15.56
C VAL A 226 13.03 8.48 -15.28
N VAL A 227 12.21 8.14 -16.26
CA VAL A 227 10.74 8.12 -16.12
C VAL A 227 10.31 7.12 -15.05
N ALA A 228 10.85 5.90 -15.05
CA ALA A 228 10.54 4.87 -14.05
C ALA A 228 10.91 5.32 -12.61
N ILE A 229 12.03 6.02 -12.45
CA ILE A 229 12.44 6.62 -11.18
C ILE A 229 11.42 7.69 -10.75
N LEU A 230 11.02 8.60 -11.65
CA LEU A 230 10.06 9.64 -11.37
C LEU A 230 8.69 9.07 -10.98
N VAL A 231 8.20 8.06 -11.71
CA VAL A 231 6.97 7.32 -11.39
C VAL A 231 7.06 6.71 -9.99
N GLY A 232 8.17 6.03 -9.70
CA GLY A 232 8.41 5.42 -8.38
C GLY A 232 8.41 6.46 -7.26
N LEU A 233 9.05 7.60 -7.48
CA LEU A 233 9.17 8.69 -6.52
C LEU A 233 7.80 9.34 -6.22
N ILE A 234 7.04 9.68 -7.26
CA ILE A 234 5.71 10.29 -7.12
C ILE A 234 4.74 9.28 -6.47
N ALA A 235 4.69 8.04 -6.94
CA ALA A 235 3.81 7.00 -6.39
C ALA A 235 4.09 6.73 -4.91
N SER A 236 5.36 6.64 -4.51
CA SER A 236 5.76 6.46 -3.11
C SER A 236 5.39 7.66 -2.25
N ARG A 237 5.58 8.89 -2.76
CA ARG A 237 5.25 10.12 -2.04
C ARG A 237 3.74 10.29 -1.83
N VAL A 238 2.93 10.01 -2.86
CA VAL A 238 1.46 10.02 -2.78
C VAL A 238 0.99 8.98 -1.76
N SER A 239 1.48 7.76 -1.86
CA SER A 239 1.11 6.66 -0.98
C SER A 239 1.50 6.94 0.49
N ALA A 240 2.68 7.49 0.74
CA ALA A 240 3.11 7.90 2.08
C ALA A 240 2.23 9.03 2.65
N SER A 241 1.81 9.99 1.80
CA SER A 241 0.88 11.05 2.18
C SER A 241 -0.49 10.49 2.57
N ILE A 242 -1.05 9.58 1.76
CA ILE A 242 -2.30 8.87 2.08
C ILE A 242 -2.18 8.13 3.41
N GLY A 243 -1.09 7.39 3.64
CA GLY A 243 -0.86 6.69 4.89
C GLY A 243 -0.79 7.64 6.10
N ARG A 244 -0.16 8.81 5.96
CA ARG A 244 -0.12 9.84 7.00
C ARG A 244 -1.53 10.41 7.28
N GLU A 245 -2.30 10.72 6.24
CA GLU A 245 -3.65 11.25 6.39
C GLU A 245 -4.58 10.26 7.07
N LEU A 246 -4.56 8.99 6.65
CA LEU A 246 -5.36 7.93 7.27
C LEU A 246 -4.99 7.73 8.73
N ARG A 247 -3.69 7.72 9.09
CA ARG A 247 -3.27 7.63 10.50
C ARG A 247 -3.78 8.82 11.31
N ARG A 248 -3.70 10.02 10.77
CA ARG A 248 -4.19 11.22 11.43
C ARG A 248 -5.71 11.17 11.63
N GLU A 249 -6.47 10.83 10.59
CA GLU A 249 -7.93 10.74 10.65
C GLU A 249 -8.36 9.65 11.64
N THR A 250 -7.80 8.44 11.54
CA THR A 250 -8.12 7.32 12.44
C THR A 250 -7.76 7.63 13.88
N PHE A 251 -6.56 8.16 14.13
CA PHE A 251 -6.11 8.48 15.49
C PHE A 251 -6.94 9.62 16.09
N SER A 252 -7.25 10.64 15.29
CA SER A 252 -8.14 11.73 15.73
C SER A 252 -9.53 11.21 16.12
N SER A 253 -10.11 10.28 15.33
CA SER A 253 -11.40 9.68 15.68
C SER A 253 -11.32 8.89 16.99
N VAL A 254 -10.28 8.04 17.14
CA VAL A 254 -10.11 7.19 18.33
C VAL A 254 -9.93 8.00 19.62
N ILE A 255 -9.20 9.12 19.57
CA ILE A 255 -8.99 9.99 20.74
C ILE A 255 -10.30 10.65 21.21
N HIS A 256 -11.24 10.90 20.30
CA HIS A 256 -12.53 11.51 20.61
C HIS A 256 -13.64 10.49 20.86
N PHE A 257 -13.37 9.20 20.81
CA PHE A 257 -14.34 8.16 21.14
C PHE A 257 -14.69 8.19 22.62
N SER A 258 -15.94 7.90 22.92
CA SER A 258 -16.37 7.59 24.28
C SER A 258 -15.97 6.14 24.64
N ASN A 259 -16.16 5.77 25.90
CA ASN A 259 -15.90 4.40 26.33
C ASN A 259 -16.73 3.37 25.53
N ALA A 260 -17.94 3.71 25.15
CA ALA A 260 -18.82 2.83 24.37
C ALA A 260 -18.19 2.42 23.02
N GLU A 261 -17.63 3.36 22.28
CA GLU A 261 -16.98 3.07 20.99
C GLU A 261 -15.66 2.28 21.21
N ILE A 262 -14.87 2.64 22.24
CA ILE A 262 -13.62 1.94 22.56
C ILE A 262 -13.88 0.47 22.91
N GLU A 263 -14.95 0.18 23.65
CA GLU A 263 -15.36 -1.19 23.98
C GLU A 263 -15.80 -1.99 22.75
N ASN A 264 -16.57 -1.36 21.85
CA ASN A 264 -17.01 -2.00 20.60
C ASN A 264 -15.87 -2.42 19.68
N PHE A 265 -14.81 -1.62 19.58
CA PHE A 265 -13.69 -1.90 18.67
C PHE A 265 -12.58 -2.78 19.28
N SER A 266 -12.46 -2.88 20.56
CA SER A 266 -11.31 -3.36 21.33
C SER A 266 -9.98 -2.64 21.03
N THR A 267 -9.14 -2.47 22.03
CA THR A 267 -7.83 -1.79 21.89
C THR A 267 -6.91 -2.49 20.88
N ALA A 268 -6.88 -3.82 20.89
CA ALA A 268 -6.06 -4.60 19.96
C ALA A 268 -6.47 -4.38 18.48
N SER A 269 -7.78 -4.31 18.23
CA SER A 269 -8.33 -4.03 16.89
C SER A 269 -7.96 -2.62 16.43
N LEU A 270 -8.09 -1.61 17.30
CA LEU A 270 -7.74 -0.22 16.98
C LEU A 270 -6.25 -0.06 16.67
N ILE A 271 -5.36 -0.73 17.41
CA ILE A 271 -3.93 -0.76 17.12
C ILE A 271 -3.68 -1.35 15.73
N THR A 272 -4.29 -2.49 15.39
CA THR A 272 -4.11 -3.13 14.08
C THR A 272 -4.61 -2.23 12.94
N ARG A 273 -5.75 -1.56 13.13
CA ARG A 273 -6.33 -0.65 12.14
C ARG A 273 -5.47 0.60 11.90
N THR A 274 -4.84 1.13 12.95
CA THR A 274 -3.96 2.31 12.85
C THR A 274 -2.57 2.00 12.32
N THR A 275 -2.14 0.74 12.34
CA THR A 275 -0.81 0.30 11.90
C THR A 275 -0.89 -0.56 10.64
N ASN A 276 -1.18 -1.84 10.78
CA ASN A 276 -1.10 -2.84 9.71
C ASN A 276 -2.10 -2.60 8.58
N ASP A 277 -3.36 -2.26 8.89
CA ASP A 277 -4.39 -2.04 7.87
C ASP A 277 -4.04 -0.81 7.01
N ILE A 278 -3.55 0.28 7.64
CA ILE A 278 -3.10 1.47 6.90
C ILE A 278 -1.86 1.16 6.06
N GLN A 279 -0.92 0.37 6.58
CA GLN A 279 0.25 -0.05 5.81
C GLN A 279 -0.14 -0.89 4.59
N GLN A 280 -1.12 -1.78 4.73
CA GLN A 280 -1.66 -2.58 3.62
C GLN A 280 -2.29 -1.69 2.53
N VAL A 281 -3.09 -0.70 2.93
CA VAL A 281 -3.67 0.28 2.00
C VAL A 281 -2.57 1.09 1.31
N GLN A 282 -1.58 1.58 2.07
CA GLN A 282 -0.45 2.34 1.56
C GLN A 282 0.33 1.54 0.50
N PHE A 283 0.68 0.29 0.78
CA PHE A 283 1.39 -0.58 -0.15
C PHE A 283 0.59 -0.83 -1.43
N THR A 284 -0.71 -1.07 -1.27
CA THR A 284 -1.61 -1.27 -2.41
C THR A 284 -1.74 -0.02 -3.28
N CYS A 285 -1.74 1.19 -2.69
CA CYS A 285 -1.73 2.43 -3.47
C CYS A 285 -0.49 2.57 -4.36
N VAL A 286 0.70 2.15 -3.90
CA VAL A 286 1.92 2.13 -4.74
C VAL A 286 1.74 1.20 -5.92
N ILE A 287 1.23 -0.02 -5.68
CA ILE A 287 1.00 -1.03 -6.72
C ILE A 287 -0.05 -0.56 -7.73
N LEU A 288 -1.16 0.01 -7.25
CA LEU A 288 -2.20 0.57 -8.12
C LEU A 288 -1.64 1.64 -9.05
N LEU A 289 -0.89 2.59 -8.52
CA LEU A 289 -0.33 3.68 -9.31
C LEU A 289 0.70 3.20 -10.33
N ARG A 290 1.49 2.17 -10.02
CA ARG A 290 2.58 1.69 -10.88
C ARG A 290 2.15 0.60 -11.85
N MET A 291 1.29 -0.35 -11.43
CA MET A 291 1.00 -1.56 -12.21
C MET A 291 -0.37 -1.52 -12.90
N VAL A 292 -1.40 -1.00 -12.24
CA VAL A 292 -2.78 -1.06 -12.79
C VAL A 292 -2.94 -0.14 -14.01
N ALA A 293 -2.23 0.98 -14.05
CA ALA A 293 -2.25 1.85 -15.23
C ALA A 293 -1.27 1.36 -16.30
N TYR A 294 -0.08 0.88 -15.90
CA TYR A 294 0.98 0.47 -16.82
C TYR A 294 0.67 -0.82 -17.58
N ALA A 295 0.18 -1.86 -16.90
CA ALA A 295 -0.05 -3.16 -17.52
C ALA A 295 -1.05 -3.13 -18.70
N PRO A 296 -2.23 -2.45 -18.62
CA PRO A 296 -3.11 -2.32 -19.78
C PRO A 296 -2.48 -1.56 -20.94
N ILE A 297 -1.69 -0.49 -20.65
CA ILE A 297 -1.04 0.29 -21.71
C ILE A 297 -0.02 -0.59 -22.45
N LEU A 298 0.80 -1.33 -21.70
CA LEU A 298 1.81 -2.24 -22.26
C LEU A 298 1.15 -3.38 -23.03
N GLY A 299 0.11 -4.02 -22.47
CA GLY A 299 -0.57 -5.15 -23.12
C GLY A 299 -1.32 -4.75 -24.38
N ILE A 300 -2.09 -3.66 -24.35
CA ILE A 300 -2.81 -3.15 -25.53
C ILE A 300 -1.83 -2.64 -26.59
N GLY A 301 -0.80 -1.88 -26.16
CA GLY A 301 0.24 -1.39 -27.06
C GLY A 301 0.98 -2.52 -27.76
N GLY A 302 1.38 -3.57 -27.03
CA GLY A 302 2.02 -4.76 -27.60
C GLY A 302 1.14 -5.46 -28.65
N VAL A 303 -0.16 -5.64 -28.35
CA VAL A 303 -1.11 -6.18 -29.32
C VAL A 303 -1.24 -5.29 -30.55
N MET A 304 -1.27 -3.96 -30.39
CA MET A 304 -1.35 -3.03 -31.51
C MET A 304 -0.11 -3.11 -32.42
N HIS A 305 1.10 -3.13 -31.86
CA HIS A 305 2.34 -3.27 -32.64
C HIS A 305 2.37 -4.56 -33.43
N VAL A 306 1.95 -5.69 -32.81
CA VAL A 306 1.88 -6.99 -33.49
C VAL A 306 0.84 -7.00 -34.63
N THR A 307 -0.31 -6.35 -34.45
CA THR A 307 -1.37 -6.33 -35.49
C THR A 307 -1.09 -5.35 -36.63
N GLN A 308 -0.25 -4.36 -36.42
CA GLN A 308 0.21 -3.44 -37.47
C GLN A 308 1.27 -4.07 -38.38
N GLY A 309 2.06 -5.02 -37.87
CA GLY A 309 2.95 -5.82 -38.69
C GLY A 309 2.14 -6.79 -39.59
N ASN A 310 2.26 -6.64 -40.90
CA ASN A 310 1.46 -7.38 -41.90
C ASN A 310 1.89 -8.85 -42.05
N THR A 311 2.42 -9.47 -40.98
CA THR A 311 3.07 -10.79 -40.98
C THR A 311 2.10 -11.97 -41.00
N GLY A 312 0.78 -11.75 -40.90
CA GLY A 312 -0.25 -12.82 -40.84
C GLY A 312 -0.20 -13.68 -39.57
N LEU A 313 0.68 -13.38 -38.60
CA LEU A 313 0.91 -14.17 -37.39
C LEU A 313 0.12 -13.69 -36.16
N ALA A 314 -0.71 -12.64 -36.30
CA ALA A 314 -1.49 -12.05 -35.19
C ALA A 314 -2.39 -13.06 -34.45
N TRP A 315 -2.84 -14.13 -35.13
CA TRP A 315 -3.64 -15.20 -34.51
C TRP A 315 -2.91 -15.92 -33.37
N ILE A 316 -1.57 -15.98 -33.41
CA ILE A 316 -0.74 -16.59 -32.35
C ILE A 316 -0.89 -15.79 -31.05
N ILE A 317 -0.92 -14.46 -31.14
CA ILE A 317 -1.14 -13.59 -29.97
C ILE A 317 -2.55 -13.75 -29.41
N VAL A 318 -3.56 -13.91 -30.27
CA VAL A 318 -4.94 -14.18 -29.82
C VAL A 318 -5.00 -15.49 -29.06
N LEU A 319 -4.31 -16.52 -29.55
CA LEU A 319 -4.21 -17.82 -28.87
C LEU A 319 -3.49 -17.71 -27.54
N ASP A 320 -2.37 -16.96 -27.48
CA ASP A 320 -1.58 -16.71 -26.27
C ASP A 320 -2.43 -16.00 -25.21
N VAL A 321 -3.07 -14.88 -25.56
CA VAL A 321 -3.95 -14.13 -24.65
C VAL A 321 -5.13 -15.00 -24.19
N ALA A 322 -5.74 -15.78 -25.06
CA ALA A 322 -6.84 -16.68 -24.69
C ALA A 322 -6.37 -17.76 -23.71
N ALA A 323 -5.18 -18.36 -23.92
CA ALA A 323 -4.59 -19.34 -23.02
C ALA A 323 -4.25 -18.73 -21.66
N LEU A 324 -3.72 -17.51 -21.62
CA LEU A 324 -3.43 -16.77 -20.38
C LEU A 324 -4.70 -16.45 -19.60
N LEU A 325 -5.72 -15.93 -20.26
CA LEU A 325 -7.02 -15.63 -19.62
C LEU A 325 -7.67 -16.90 -19.06
N LEU A 326 -7.63 -18.01 -19.82
CA LEU A 326 -8.12 -19.31 -19.37
C LEU A 326 -7.34 -19.77 -18.12
N LEU A 327 -6.01 -19.74 -18.16
CA LEU A 327 -5.16 -20.14 -17.04
C LEU A 327 -5.47 -19.31 -15.78
N ILE A 328 -5.53 -17.98 -15.90
CA ILE A 328 -5.83 -17.08 -14.78
C ILE A 328 -7.23 -17.36 -14.24
N THR A 329 -8.23 -17.52 -15.10
CA THR A 329 -9.62 -17.77 -14.69
C THR A 329 -9.74 -19.09 -13.95
N VAL A 330 -9.13 -20.17 -14.45
CA VAL A 330 -9.13 -21.49 -13.81
C VAL A 330 -8.43 -21.43 -12.45
N LEU A 331 -7.22 -20.85 -12.38
CA LEU A 331 -6.48 -20.74 -11.13
C LEU A 331 -7.22 -19.89 -10.09
N MET A 332 -7.80 -18.77 -10.49
CA MET A 332 -8.57 -17.92 -9.58
C MET A 332 -9.85 -18.61 -9.10
N SER A 333 -10.58 -19.31 -9.96
CA SER A 333 -11.78 -20.05 -9.57
C SER A 333 -11.49 -21.19 -8.59
N VAL A 334 -10.33 -21.82 -8.68
CA VAL A 334 -9.89 -22.90 -7.79
C VAL A 334 -9.30 -22.35 -6.47
N ALA A 335 -8.49 -21.29 -6.55
CA ALA A 335 -7.76 -20.75 -5.38
C ALA A 335 -8.62 -19.86 -4.48
N MET A 336 -9.49 -19.00 -5.02
CA MET A 336 -10.26 -18.03 -4.23
C MET A 336 -11.17 -18.64 -3.14
N PRO A 337 -11.92 -19.72 -3.41
CA PRO A 337 -12.71 -20.36 -2.35
C PRO A 337 -11.83 -20.90 -1.20
N LYS A 338 -10.66 -21.44 -1.55
CA LYS A 338 -9.71 -21.98 -0.58
C LYS A 338 -9.03 -20.89 0.27
N PHE A 339 -8.80 -19.69 -0.29
CA PHE A 339 -8.31 -18.54 0.47
C PHE A 339 -9.30 -18.12 1.56
N LYS A 340 -10.61 -18.15 1.30
CA LYS A 340 -11.63 -17.87 2.32
C LYS A 340 -11.61 -18.92 3.44
N ILE A 341 -11.56 -20.20 3.09
CA ILE A 341 -11.46 -21.30 4.07
C ILE A 341 -10.18 -21.18 4.90
N MET A 342 -9.06 -20.87 4.25
CA MET A 342 -7.77 -20.67 4.94
C MET A 342 -7.86 -19.59 6.01
N GLN A 343 -8.55 -18.47 5.74
CA GLN A 343 -8.72 -17.40 6.72
C GLN A 343 -9.48 -17.91 7.97
N THR A 344 -10.58 -18.64 7.78
CA THR A 344 -11.35 -19.24 8.89
C THR A 344 -10.51 -20.21 9.71
N LEU A 345 -9.64 -20.99 9.05
CA LEU A 345 -8.74 -21.92 9.73
C LEU A 345 -7.63 -21.22 10.51
N VAL A 346 -7.10 -20.10 10.00
CA VAL A 346 -6.16 -19.23 10.72
C VAL A 346 -6.83 -18.66 11.98
N ASP A 347 -8.07 -18.18 11.87
CA ASP A 347 -8.82 -17.67 13.02
C ASP A 347 -9.06 -18.75 14.08
N LYS A 348 -9.39 -19.98 13.65
CA LYS A 348 -9.52 -21.16 14.54
C LYS A 348 -8.20 -21.48 15.24
N LEU A 349 -7.08 -21.48 14.52
CA LEU A 349 -5.76 -21.72 15.09
C LEU A 349 -5.38 -20.63 16.11
N ASN A 350 -5.65 -19.36 15.79
CA ASN A 350 -5.42 -18.23 16.67
C ASN A 350 -6.26 -18.32 17.94
N LEU A 351 -7.53 -18.79 17.86
CA LEU A 351 -8.38 -19.01 19.01
C LEU A 351 -7.78 -20.05 19.94
N VAL A 352 -7.41 -21.22 19.41
CA VAL A 352 -6.78 -22.30 20.18
C VAL A 352 -5.48 -21.82 20.82
N SER A 353 -4.62 -21.11 20.07
CA SER A 353 -3.37 -20.55 20.60
C SER A 353 -3.62 -19.58 21.75
N ARG A 354 -4.60 -18.68 21.61
CA ARG A 354 -4.95 -17.70 22.65
C ARG A 354 -5.45 -18.37 23.92
N GLU A 355 -6.33 -19.36 23.79
CA GLU A 355 -6.83 -20.14 24.95
C GLU A 355 -5.68 -20.80 25.69
N ILE A 356 -4.77 -21.48 24.97
CA ILE A 356 -3.62 -22.17 25.59
C ILE A 356 -2.67 -21.17 26.24
N LEU A 357 -2.31 -20.08 25.58
CA LEU A 357 -1.38 -19.09 26.13
C LEU A 357 -1.97 -18.35 27.33
N THR A 358 -3.25 -18.02 27.31
CA THR A 358 -3.93 -17.38 28.45
C THR A 358 -4.08 -18.38 29.61
N GLY A 359 -4.34 -19.64 29.30
CA GLY A 359 -4.54 -20.74 30.27
C GLY A 359 -3.29 -21.58 30.56
N VAL A 360 -2.06 -21.10 30.23
CA VAL A 360 -0.84 -21.92 30.37
C VAL A 360 -0.59 -22.41 31.79
N MET A 361 -0.94 -21.62 32.82
CA MET A 361 -0.80 -22.04 34.23
C MET A 361 -1.77 -23.17 34.61
N PRO A 362 -3.08 -23.11 34.34
CA PRO A 362 -3.98 -24.24 34.47
C PRO A 362 -3.53 -25.47 33.67
N VAL A 363 -3.12 -25.30 32.38
CA VAL A 363 -2.64 -26.43 31.56
C VAL A 363 -1.50 -27.17 32.26
N ARG A 364 -0.51 -26.46 32.81
CA ARG A 364 0.61 -27.02 33.56
C ARG A 364 0.18 -27.62 34.90
N ALA A 365 -0.68 -26.90 35.65
CA ALA A 365 -1.13 -27.37 36.96
C ALA A 365 -1.92 -28.67 36.88
N PHE A 366 -2.63 -28.91 35.78
CA PHE A 366 -3.40 -30.12 35.54
C PHE A 366 -2.69 -31.17 34.67
N SER A 367 -1.41 -30.93 34.29
CA SER A 367 -0.60 -31.80 33.42
C SER A 367 -1.32 -32.15 32.09
N ARG A 368 -1.94 -31.16 31.46
CA ARG A 368 -2.71 -31.32 30.22
C ARG A 368 -1.97 -30.87 28.95
N GLU A 369 -0.66 -30.66 29.02
CA GLU A 369 0.18 -30.23 27.93
C GLU A 369 -0.01 -31.08 26.68
N SER A 370 0.08 -32.39 26.82
CA SER A 370 -0.06 -33.34 25.70
C SER A 370 -1.46 -33.33 25.06
N PHE A 371 -2.50 -32.98 25.83
CA PHE A 371 -3.85 -32.82 25.28
C PHE A 371 -3.95 -31.55 24.43
N GLU A 372 -3.44 -30.42 24.92
CA GLU A 372 -3.48 -29.15 24.22
C GLU A 372 -2.54 -29.14 23.00
N GLU A 373 -1.39 -29.81 23.06
CA GLU A 373 -0.52 -30.04 21.91
C GLU A 373 -1.25 -30.78 20.78
N LYS A 374 -1.98 -31.84 21.10
CA LYS A 374 -2.77 -32.57 20.10
C LYS A 374 -3.90 -31.75 19.52
N ARG A 375 -4.55 -30.92 20.36
CA ARG A 375 -5.61 -29.98 19.90
C ARG A 375 -5.06 -28.92 18.94
N PHE A 376 -3.90 -28.35 19.29
CA PHE A 376 -3.20 -27.38 18.42
C PHE A 376 -2.72 -28.05 17.14
N ASP A 377 -2.10 -29.21 17.21
CA ASP A 377 -1.61 -29.94 16.03
C ASP A 377 -2.75 -30.35 15.08
N ALA A 378 -3.91 -30.71 15.57
CA ALA A 378 -5.10 -30.99 14.76
C ALA A 378 -5.55 -29.74 13.98
N ALA A 379 -5.65 -28.58 14.64
CA ALA A 379 -5.99 -27.31 13.98
C ALA A 379 -4.92 -26.89 12.97
N SER A 380 -3.65 -27.09 13.32
CA SER A 380 -2.50 -26.78 12.45
C SER A 380 -2.46 -27.67 11.21
N ARG A 381 -2.75 -28.97 11.33
CA ARG A 381 -2.82 -29.90 10.19
C ARG A 381 -3.95 -29.56 9.23
N GLU A 382 -5.11 -29.16 9.73
CA GLU A 382 -6.24 -28.76 8.91
C GLU A 382 -5.88 -27.50 8.09
N LEU A 383 -5.24 -26.52 8.73
CA LEU A 383 -4.72 -25.32 8.05
C LEU A 383 -3.65 -25.69 7.04
N MET A 384 -2.67 -26.52 7.41
CA MET A 384 -1.59 -26.98 6.53
C MET A 384 -2.14 -27.65 5.27
N GLY A 385 -3.15 -28.52 5.38
CA GLY A 385 -3.75 -29.18 4.21
C GLY A 385 -4.34 -28.19 3.22
N THR A 386 -5.08 -27.20 3.70
CA THR A 386 -5.68 -26.14 2.85
C THR A 386 -4.61 -25.22 2.27
N GLN A 387 -3.61 -24.82 3.07
CA GLN A 387 -2.52 -23.96 2.63
C GLN A 387 -1.64 -24.66 1.59
N LEU A 388 -1.34 -25.95 1.77
CA LEU A 388 -0.57 -26.75 0.83
C LEU A 388 -1.27 -26.84 -0.53
N PHE A 389 -2.59 -27.09 -0.53
CA PHE A 389 -3.37 -27.10 -1.77
C PHE A 389 -3.32 -25.74 -2.48
N THR A 390 -3.58 -24.66 -1.74
CA THR A 390 -3.57 -23.30 -2.30
C THR A 390 -2.20 -22.91 -2.83
N ASN A 391 -1.14 -23.21 -2.07
CA ASN A 391 0.23 -22.93 -2.50
C ASN A 391 0.63 -23.74 -3.74
N ARG A 392 0.24 -25.03 -3.83
CA ARG A 392 0.49 -25.86 -5.02
C ARG A 392 -0.21 -25.26 -6.24
N ALA A 393 -1.46 -24.84 -6.12
CA ALA A 393 -2.19 -24.19 -7.20
C ALA A 393 -1.50 -22.88 -7.65
N MET A 394 -1.07 -22.05 -6.70
CA MET A 394 -0.39 -20.78 -7.02
C MET A 394 1.00 -20.99 -7.61
N VAL A 395 1.77 -21.94 -7.09
CA VAL A 395 3.13 -22.25 -7.60
C VAL A 395 3.03 -22.84 -9.03
N ALA A 396 1.98 -23.61 -9.34
CA ALA A 396 1.76 -24.14 -10.69
C ALA A 396 1.54 -23.04 -11.75
N MET A 397 1.15 -21.83 -11.35
CA MET A 397 0.95 -20.70 -12.27
C MET A 397 2.22 -20.38 -13.07
N MET A 398 3.39 -20.30 -12.42
CA MET A 398 4.65 -19.94 -13.11
C MET A 398 5.06 -20.99 -14.17
N PRO A 399 5.11 -22.30 -13.89
CA PRO A 399 5.39 -23.31 -14.91
C PRO A 399 4.41 -23.27 -16.08
N PHE A 400 3.10 -23.11 -15.84
CA PHE A 400 2.14 -23.01 -16.93
C PHE A 400 2.30 -21.74 -17.76
N MET A 401 2.58 -20.59 -17.13
CA MET A 401 2.89 -19.36 -17.86
C MET A 401 4.17 -19.50 -18.68
N THR A 402 5.21 -20.12 -18.13
CA THR A 402 6.45 -20.41 -18.86
C THR A 402 6.20 -21.37 -20.04
N LEU A 403 5.35 -22.36 -19.86
CA LEU A 403 4.95 -23.28 -20.93
C LEU A 403 4.21 -22.54 -22.05
N ILE A 404 3.26 -21.67 -21.72
CA ILE A 404 2.53 -20.84 -22.69
C ILE A 404 3.54 -19.95 -23.44
N MET A 405 4.36 -19.19 -22.72
CA MET A 405 5.35 -18.28 -23.29
C MET A 405 6.32 -18.99 -24.25
N ASN A 406 6.93 -20.10 -23.81
CA ASN A 406 7.87 -20.87 -24.65
C ASN A 406 7.15 -21.58 -25.79
N GLY A 407 5.95 -22.08 -25.55
CA GLY A 407 5.09 -22.67 -26.60
C GLY A 407 4.73 -21.66 -27.67
N THR A 408 4.34 -20.45 -27.28
CA THR A 408 4.07 -19.34 -28.20
C THR A 408 5.33 -18.93 -28.96
N SER A 409 6.47 -18.82 -28.27
CA SER A 409 7.76 -18.55 -28.94
C SER A 409 8.12 -19.61 -29.96
N LEU A 410 7.89 -20.89 -29.66
CA LEU A 410 8.11 -22.00 -30.62
C LEU A 410 7.18 -21.88 -31.83
N LEU A 411 5.91 -21.53 -31.62
CA LEU A 411 4.97 -21.29 -32.72
C LEU A 411 5.41 -20.12 -33.60
N ILE A 412 5.86 -19.02 -32.97
CA ILE A 412 6.38 -17.86 -33.70
C ILE A 412 7.60 -18.25 -34.54
N VAL A 413 8.55 -19.00 -33.99
CA VAL A 413 9.73 -19.45 -34.74
C VAL A 413 9.33 -20.39 -35.88
N TRP A 414 8.39 -21.31 -35.65
CA TRP A 414 7.93 -22.27 -36.67
C TRP A 414 7.20 -21.60 -37.83
N PHE A 415 6.21 -20.76 -37.50
CA PHE A 415 5.41 -20.08 -38.54
C PHE A 415 6.14 -18.85 -39.08
N GLY A 416 6.92 -18.16 -38.28
CA GLY A 416 7.79 -17.07 -38.69
C GLY A 416 8.88 -17.54 -39.65
N GLY A 417 9.52 -18.69 -39.38
CA GLY A 417 10.48 -19.31 -40.32
C GLY A 417 9.85 -19.59 -41.69
N LYS A 418 8.61 -20.12 -41.72
CA LYS A 418 7.88 -20.29 -42.99
C LYS A 418 7.53 -18.97 -43.66
N ALA A 419 7.23 -17.92 -42.90
CA ALA A 419 6.99 -16.59 -43.45
C ALA A 419 8.28 -15.98 -43.99
N MET A 420 9.43 -16.26 -43.37
CA MET A 420 10.76 -15.84 -43.86
C MET A 420 11.12 -16.55 -45.16
N ASP A 421 10.88 -17.88 -45.26
CA ASP A 421 11.09 -18.63 -46.49
C ASP A 421 10.21 -18.12 -47.64
N ALA A 422 9.02 -17.60 -47.30
CA ALA A 422 8.12 -16.95 -48.25
C ALA A 422 8.45 -15.48 -48.53
N GLY A 423 9.47 -14.91 -47.87
CA GLY A 423 9.89 -13.51 -48.01
C GLY A 423 8.97 -12.49 -47.30
N ASN A 424 8.04 -12.93 -46.48
CA ASN A 424 7.02 -12.08 -45.84
C ASN A 424 7.44 -11.59 -44.43
N MET A 425 8.63 -11.95 -43.94
CA MET A 425 9.12 -11.59 -42.59
C MET A 425 10.65 -11.60 -42.56
N GLN A 426 11.24 -10.67 -41.79
CA GLN A 426 12.67 -10.63 -41.52
C GLN A 426 13.01 -11.24 -40.14
N VAL A 427 14.28 -11.56 -39.91
CA VAL A 427 14.72 -12.20 -38.64
C VAL A 427 14.52 -11.25 -37.45
N GLY A 428 14.84 -9.98 -37.61
CA GLY A 428 14.67 -8.98 -36.57
C GLY A 428 13.19 -8.74 -36.22
N GLU A 429 12.30 -8.74 -37.22
CA GLU A 429 10.84 -8.68 -37.01
C GLU A 429 10.37 -9.87 -36.18
N MET A 430 10.87 -11.09 -36.43
CA MET A 430 10.55 -12.27 -35.64
C MET A 430 11.02 -12.12 -34.18
N ILE A 431 12.21 -11.57 -33.96
CA ILE A 431 12.76 -11.30 -32.62
C ILE A 431 11.89 -10.25 -31.91
N ALA A 432 11.51 -9.18 -32.61
CA ALA A 432 10.61 -8.16 -32.08
C ALA A 432 9.24 -8.74 -31.69
N PHE A 433 8.67 -9.61 -32.54
CA PHE A 433 7.41 -10.31 -32.29
C PHE A 433 7.45 -11.18 -31.03
N ILE A 434 8.54 -11.95 -30.83
CA ILE A 434 8.76 -12.74 -29.61
C ILE A 434 8.82 -11.80 -28.39
N THR A 435 9.53 -10.66 -28.51
CA THR A 435 9.70 -9.70 -27.42
C THR A 435 8.37 -9.03 -27.05
N TYR A 436 7.54 -8.63 -28.03
CA TYR A 436 6.20 -8.12 -27.79
C TYR A 436 5.31 -9.16 -27.08
N THR A 437 5.39 -10.41 -27.51
CA THR A 437 4.66 -11.51 -26.85
C THR A 437 5.05 -11.64 -25.38
N MET A 438 6.36 -11.57 -25.06
CA MET A 438 6.83 -11.57 -23.67
C MET A 438 6.29 -10.38 -22.87
N GLN A 439 6.25 -9.19 -23.46
CA GLN A 439 5.70 -7.99 -22.81
C GLN A 439 4.19 -8.13 -22.53
N ILE A 440 3.43 -8.69 -23.47
CA ILE A 440 2.01 -8.99 -23.29
C ILE A 440 1.82 -9.97 -22.14
N VAL A 441 2.52 -11.10 -22.12
CA VAL A 441 2.45 -12.09 -21.03
C VAL A 441 2.77 -11.46 -19.68
N MET A 442 3.83 -10.65 -19.60
CA MET A 442 4.19 -9.93 -18.37
C MET A 442 3.14 -8.93 -17.93
N SER A 443 2.45 -8.26 -18.84
CA SER A 443 1.33 -7.36 -18.52
C SER A 443 0.17 -8.10 -17.85
N PHE A 444 -0.20 -9.27 -18.36
CA PHE A 444 -1.22 -10.14 -17.76
C PHE A 444 -0.79 -10.67 -16.38
N LEU A 445 0.47 -11.03 -16.21
CA LEU A 445 1.02 -11.44 -14.90
C LEU A 445 0.90 -10.31 -13.87
N MET A 446 1.22 -9.07 -14.25
CA MET A 446 1.06 -7.90 -13.38
C MET A 446 -0.41 -7.70 -12.97
N LEU A 447 -1.34 -7.81 -13.91
CA LEU A 447 -2.78 -7.71 -13.61
C LEU A 447 -3.26 -8.83 -12.69
N ALA A 448 -2.81 -10.07 -12.90
CA ALA A 448 -3.14 -11.20 -12.03
C ALA A 448 -2.64 -10.97 -10.58
N MET A 449 -1.41 -10.47 -10.41
CA MET A 449 -0.86 -10.14 -9.09
C MET A 449 -1.71 -9.07 -8.38
N VAL A 450 -2.10 -8.02 -9.08
CA VAL A 450 -2.96 -6.96 -8.57
C VAL A 450 -4.33 -7.51 -8.15
N ALA A 451 -4.92 -8.39 -8.97
CA ALA A 451 -6.23 -9.00 -8.69
C ALA A 451 -6.26 -9.79 -7.37
N VAL A 452 -5.14 -10.43 -6.99
CA VAL A 452 -5.00 -11.15 -5.70
C VAL A 452 -4.85 -10.19 -4.52
N MET A 453 -4.15 -9.07 -4.69
CA MET A 453 -3.85 -8.15 -3.59
C MET A 453 -5.00 -7.19 -3.27
N LEU A 454 -5.75 -6.80 -4.29
CA LEU A 454 -6.77 -5.77 -4.22
C LEU A 454 -7.92 -6.06 -3.23
N PRO A 455 -8.47 -7.29 -3.11
CA PRO A 455 -9.50 -7.62 -2.11
C PRO A 455 -9.02 -7.44 -0.67
N ARG A 456 -7.76 -7.79 -0.36
CA ARG A 456 -7.19 -7.64 0.98
C ARG A 456 -7.12 -6.17 1.40
N ALA A 457 -6.65 -5.32 0.50
CA ALA A 457 -6.63 -3.88 0.73
C ALA A 457 -8.02 -3.28 0.86
N GLY A 458 -9.01 -3.83 0.14
CA GLY A 458 -10.41 -3.46 0.26
C GLY A 458 -10.94 -3.69 1.67
N VAL A 459 -10.70 -4.87 2.25
CA VAL A 459 -11.09 -5.18 3.64
C VAL A 459 -10.39 -4.26 4.64
N ALA A 460 -9.08 -4.05 4.49
CA ALA A 460 -8.33 -3.12 5.35
C ALA A 460 -8.89 -1.69 5.29
N ALA A 461 -9.21 -1.20 4.08
CA ALA A 461 -9.81 0.11 3.89
C ALA A 461 -11.22 0.21 4.49
N ASP A 462 -12.02 -0.87 4.43
CA ASP A 462 -13.36 -0.91 5.06
C ASP A 462 -13.26 -0.84 6.58
N ARG A 463 -12.32 -1.55 7.19
CA ARG A 463 -12.06 -1.52 8.64
C ARG A 463 -11.58 -0.16 9.13
N ILE A 464 -10.73 0.53 8.36
CA ILE A 464 -10.28 1.90 8.66
C ILE A 464 -11.46 2.88 8.56
N ASP A 465 -12.24 2.78 7.49
CA ASP A 465 -13.38 3.67 7.24
C ASP A 465 -14.48 3.49 8.29
N GLU A 466 -14.68 2.29 8.81
CA GLU A 466 -15.58 2.02 9.93
C GLU A 466 -15.20 2.88 11.14
N VAL A 467 -13.93 2.91 11.54
CA VAL A 467 -13.45 3.77 12.64
C VAL A 467 -13.62 5.26 12.31
N CYS A 468 -13.24 5.69 11.12
CA CYS A 468 -13.34 7.11 10.72
C CYS A 468 -14.79 7.61 10.59
N ARG A 469 -15.76 6.72 10.31
CA ARG A 469 -17.20 7.08 10.20
C ARG A 469 -17.96 6.96 11.49
N THR A 470 -17.46 6.18 12.44
CA THR A 470 -18.08 6.07 13.74
C THR A 470 -18.01 7.43 14.43
N LYS A 471 -19.17 7.98 14.73
CA LYS A 471 -19.30 9.23 15.49
C LYS A 471 -19.24 8.89 16.97
N ALA A 472 -18.49 9.67 17.72
CA ALA A 472 -18.53 9.59 19.17
C ALA A 472 -19.98 9.80 19.66
N SER A 473 -20.44 8.97 20.60
CA SER A 473 -21.77 9.11 21.19
C SER A 473 -21.84 10.35 22.08
N ILE A 474 -20.70 10.76 22.64
CA ILE A 474 -20.56 11.94 23.49
C ILE A 474 -19.80 13.01 22.70
N HIS A 475 -20.40 14.17 22.58
CA HIS A 475 -19.82 15.34 21.91
C HIS A 475 -20.13 16.60 22.72
N ASP A 476 -19.33 17.61 22.52
CA ASP A 476 -19.57 18.92 23.14
C ASP A 476 -20.87 19.54 22.62
N PRO A 477 -21.60 20.28 23.45
CA PRO A 477 -22.77 21.01 23.01
C PRO A 477 -22.41 22.01 21.92
N ASP A 478 -23.34 22.29 21.01
CA ASP A 478 -23.18 23.33 20.00
C ASP A 478 -22.83 24.66 20.67
N ALA A 479 -21.98 25.47 20.03
CA ALA A 479 -21.52 26.74 20.59
C ALA A 479 -22.62 27.70 21.01
N ALA A 480 -23.83 27.56 20.40
CA ALA A 480 -25.03 28.34 20.76
C ALA A 480 -25.76 27.79 22.02
N ALA A 481 -25.58 26.50 22.32
CA ALA A 481 -26.20 25.83 23.47
C ALA A 481 -25.25 25.68 24.66
N ALA A 482 -23.93 25.82 24.43
CA ALA A 482 -22.95 25.80 25.50
C ALA A 482 -23.09 26.98 26.42
N LYS A 483 -23.17 26.73 27.74
CA LYS A 483 -23.09 27.82 28.72
C LYS A 483 -21.68 28.43 28.68
N PRO A 484 -21.57 29.77 28.93
CA PRO A 484 -20.26 30.43 28.91
C PRO A 484 -19.29 29.74 29.86
N ALA A 485 -18.05 29.55 29.41
CA ALA A 485 -16.99 29.01 30.24
C ALA A 485 -16.74 29.93 31.43
N LEU A 486 -16.96 29.42 32.63
CA LEU A 486 -16.65 30.12 33.86
C LEU A 486 -15.20 29.83 34.26
N GLU A 487 -14.53 30.81 34.90
CA GLU A 487 -13.21 30.56 35.48
C GLU A 487 -13.30 29.48 36.57
N LYS A 488 -12.26 28.65 36.71
CA LYS A 488 -12.20 27.55 37.68
C LYS A 488 -12.55 27.99 39.11
N ASN A 489 -12.21 29.17 39.51
CA ASN A 489 -12.46 29.73 40.86
C ASN A 489 -13.93 30.13 41.08
N ALA A 490 -14.72 30.26 40.02
CA ALA A 490 -16.15 30.59 40.14
C ALA A 490 -17.01 29.32 40.42
N TRP A 491 -16.42 28.14 40.46
CA TRP A 491 -17.10 26.89 40.77
C TRP A 491 -16.93 26.52 42.24
N ASP A 492 -18.02 26.15 42.86
CA ASP A 492 -18.01 25.62 44.22
C ASP A 492 -17.71 24.09 44.19
N GLY A 493 -18.20 23.38 43.19
CA GLY A 493 -17.96 21.97 43.02
C GLY A 493 -19.09 21.06 43.60
N VAL A 494 -20.30 21.58 43.78
CA VAL A 494 -21.46 20.79 44.22
C VAL A 494 -21.89 19.81 43.15
N VAL A 495 -21.79 18.51 43.40
CA VAL A 495 -22.26 17.47 42.49
C VAL A 495 -23.64 16.98 42.91
N ARG A 496 -24.61 16.98 42.00
CA ARG A 496 -25.95 16.52 42.28
C ARG A 496 -26.43 15.54 41.23
N PHE A 497 -26.98 14.42 41.67
CA PHE A 497 -27.70 13.43 40.90
C PHE A 497 -29.21 13.63 41.12
N GLU A 498 -29.97 13.80 40.07
CA GLU A 498 -31.41 14.03 40.13
C GLU A 498 -32.14 12.95 39.31
N ASP A 499 -32.70 11.95 39.99
CA ASP A 499 -33.46 10.82 39.44
C ASP A 499 -32.72 10.09 38.31
N VAL A 500 -31.41 9.82 38.50
CA VAL A 500 -30.53 9.31 37.46
C VAL A 500 -30.72 7.83 37.24
N SER A 501 -31.00 7.47 35.99
CA SER A 501 -30.92 6.10 35.48
C SER A 501 -29.91 5.96 34.39
N PHE A 502 -29.24 4.81 34.32
CA PHE A 502 -28.21 4.55 33.32
C PHE A 502 -28.26 3.11 32.84
N ARG A 503 -28.18 2.92 31.52
CA ARG A 503 -28.07 1.65 30.82
C ARG A 503 -26.89 1.67 29.87
N PHE A 504 -26.08 0.60 29.89
CA PHE A 504 -25.01 0.45 28.93
C PHE A 504 -25.56 0.25 27.51
N PRO A 505 -24.89 0.75 26.48
CA PRO A 505 -25.30 0.53 25.09
C PRO A 505 -25.42 -0.97 24.78
N GLY A 506 -26.59 -1.39 24.29
CA GLY A 506 -26.88 -2.79 23.96
C GLY A 506 -27.24 -3.70 25.15
N ALA A 507 -27.32 -3.18 26.38
CA ALA A 507 -27.80 -3.94 27.52
C ALA A 507 -29.35 -3.98 27.59
N ASP A 508 -29.92 -5.07 28.10
CA ASP A 508 -31.37 -5.26 28.25
C ASP A 508 -31.92 -4.62 29.52
N SER A 509 -31.11 -4.37 30.55
CA SER A 509 -31.51 -3.81 31.85
C SER A 509 -30.67 -2.58 32.22
N ASP A 510 -31.22 -1.76 33.09
CA ASP A 510 -30.55 -0.60 33.66
C ASP A 510 -29.44 -1.07 34.63
N ALA A 511 -28.28 -0.43 34.57
CA ALA A 511 -27.16 -0.64 35.50
C ALA A 511 -27.30 0.27 36.74
N LEU A 512 -28.07 1.36 36.63
CA LEU A 512 -28.42 2.25 37.72
C LEU A 512 -29.88 2.70 37.53
N GLU A 513 -30.66 2.72 38.62
CA GLU A 513 -32.06 3.08 38.59
C GLU A 513 -32.37 4.14 39.67
N HIS A 514 -32.94 5.29 39.24
CA HIS A 514 -33.49 6.32 40.11
C HIS A 514 -32.59 6.84 41.22
N ILE A 515 -31.30 7.06 40.93
CA ILE A 515 -30.29 7.51 41.90
C ILE A 515 -30.43 9.03 42.14
N SER A 516 -30.58 9.42 43.42
CA SER A 516 -30.65 10.83 43.81
C SER A 516 -29.81 11.11 45.05
N PHE A 517 -28.81 11.99 44.92
CA PHE A 517 -27.99 12.46 46.03
C PHE A 517 -27.30 13.78 45.71
N THR A 518 -26.73 14.43 46.72
CA THR A 518 -25.88 15.64 46.58
C THR A 518 -24.60 15.39 47.33
N ALA A 519 -23.45 15.73 46.69
CA ALA A 519 -22.14 15.75 47.33
C ALA A 519 -21.68 17.22 47.35
N ASN A 520 -21.27 17.70 48.54
CA ASN A 520 -20.97 19.11 48.75
C ASN A 520 -19.44 19.31 48.92
N PRO A 521 -18.95 20.53 48.68
CA PRO A 521 -17.56 20.90 48.96
C PRO A 521 -17.24 20.75 50.47
N GLY A 522 -15.99 20.33 50.75
CA GLY A 522 -15.54 20.06 52.11
C GLY A 522 -16.09 18.77 52.73
N GLU A 523 -16.92 18.03 51.97
CA GLU A 523 -17.51 16.77 52.42
C GLU A 523 -16.96 15.59 51.62
N THR A 524 -16.80 14.46 52.31
CA THR A 524 -16.50 13.18 51.68
C THR A 524 -17.80 12.37 51.52
N THR A 525 -18.17 12.09 50.28
CA THR A 525 -19.25 11.15 49.94
C THR A 525 -18.65 9.81 49.55
N ALA A 526 -18.95 8.76 50.28
CA ALA A 526 -18.47 7.41 50.00
C ALA A 526 -19.57 6.57 49.35
N ILE A 527 -19.21 5.71 48.38
CA ILE A 527 -20.11 4.81 47.68
C ILE A 527 -19.66 3.38 48.01
N ILE A 528 -20.54 2.58 48.61
CA ILE A 528 -20.27 1.18 48.97
C ILE A 528 -21.40 0.29 48.48
N GLY A 529 -21.13 -1.01 48.36
CA GLY A 529 -22.09 -2.02 47.92
C GLY A 529 -21.40 -3.27 47.37
N SER A 530 -22.18 -4.28 47.03
CA SER A 530 -21.71 -5.55 46.47
C SER A 530 -20.91 -5.38 45.18
N THR A 531 -20.13 -6.39 44.79
CA THR A 531 -19.41 -6.36 43.50
C THR A 531 -20.42 -6.43 42.37
N GLY A 532 -20.30 -5.51 41.39
CA GLY A 532 -21.22 -5.45 40.26
C GLY A 532 -22.46 -4.56 40.46
N CYS A 533 -22.72 -3.98 41.64
CA CYS A 533 -23.89 -3.15 41.91
C CYS A 533 -23.90 -1.75 41.27
N GLY A 534 -22.94 -1.42 40.38
CA GLY A 534 -22.95 -0.16 39.63
C GLY A 534 -22.08 0.98 40.18
N LYS A 535 -21.24 0.78 41.23
CA LYS A 535 -20.41 1.84 41.85
C LYS A 535 -19.53 2.63 40.88
N SER A 536 -18.72 1.92 40.10
CA SER A 536 -17.85 2.57 39.09
C SER A 536 -18.66 3.19 37.96
N SER A 537 -19.80 2.59 37.60
CA SER A 537 -20.73 3.16 36.60
C SER A 537 -21.26 4.52 37.07
N LEU A 538 -21.68 4.61 38.36
CA LEU A 538 -22.14 5.86 38.97
C LEU A 538 -21.05 6.94 38.94
N LEU A 539 -19.80 6.58 39.32
CA LEU A 539 -18.66 7.51 39.33
C LEU A 539 -18.34 8.01 37.92
N ASN A 540 -18.44 7.14 36.90
CA ASN A 540 -18.10 7.46 35.50
C ASN A 540 -19.12 8.37 34.79
N LEU A 541 -20.30 8.60 35.38
CA LEU A 541 -21.27 9.57 34.87
C LEU A 541 -20.85 11.03 35.19
N ILE A 542 -20.08 11.26 36.26
CA ILE A 542 -19.64 12.61 36.67
C ILE A 542 -18.67 13.21 35.61
N PRO A 543 -17.59 12.51 35.18
CA PRO A 543 -16.74 12.99 34.10
C PRO A 543 -17.38 12.85 32.71
N ARG A 544 -18.64 12.45 32.64
CA ARG A 544 -19.37 12.25 31.39
C ARG A 544 -18.67 11.24 30.45
N PHE A 545 -18.16 10.12 31.01
CA PHE A 545 -17.66 9.00 30.19
C PHE A 545 -18.79 8.23 29.54
N TYR A 546 -19.99 8.38 30.08
CA TYR A 546 -21.28 7.94 29.55
C TYR A 546 -22.32 9.03 29.85
N ASP A 547 -23.31 9.21 28.99
CA ASP A 547 -24.48 10.04 29.26
C ASP A 547 -25.56 9.22 29.97
N VAL A 548 -26.30 9.84 30.88
CA VAL A 548 -27.42 9.23 31.58
C VAL A 548 -28.56 8.90 30.62
N THR A 549 -29.30 7.79 30.86
CA THR A 549 -30.46 7.42 30.07
C THR A 549 -31.76 8.04 30.64
N GLY A 550 -31.78 8.43 31.91
CA GLY A 550 -32.85 9.15 32.57
C GLY A 550 -32.30 10.10 33.63
N GLY A 551 -33.01 11.16 33.94
CA GLY A 551 -32.58 12.18 34.90
C GLY A 551 -31.40 13.04 34.43
N ARG A 552 -30.67 13.62 35.37
CA ARG A 552 -29.49 14.46 35.08
C ARG A 552 -28.45 14.46 36.19
N VAL A 553 -27.20 14.66 35.80
CA VAL A 553 -26.06 14.94 36.71
C VAL A 553 -25.70 16.40 36.53
N THR A 554 -25.62 17.15 37.62
CA THR A 554 -25.29 18.58 37.60
C THR A 554 -24.06 18.87 38.44
N ILE A 555 -23.27 19.87 38.01
CA ILE A 555 -22.20 20.49 38.80
C ILE A 555 -22.62 21.96 38.98
N ASP A 556 -22.76 22.39 40.23
CA ASP A 556 -23.26 23.73 40.61
C ASP A 556 -24.56 24.12 39.88
N GLY A 557 -25.47 23.12 39.69
CA GLY A 557 -26.76 23.29 39.03
C GLY A 557 -26.70 23.27 37.49
N ILE A 558 -25.53 23.13 36.87
CA ILE A 558 -25.38 23.01 35.41
C ILE A 558 -25.30 21.54 35.04
N ASP A 559 -26.13 21.08 34.09
CA ASP A 559 -26.06 19.71 33.58
C ASP A 559 -24.72 19.46 32.87
N VAL A 560 -24.06 18.35 33.20
CA VAL A 560 -22.76 17.99 32.59
C VAL A 560 -22.83 17.85 31.07
N ARG A 561 -24.03 17.62 30.50
CA ARG A 561 -24.26 17.55 29.05
C ARG A 561 -24.26 18.91 28.36
N GLU A 562 -24.52 20.00 29.13
CA GLU A 562 -24.48 21.38 28.65
C GLU A 562 -23.11 22.05 28.80
N MET A 563 -22.13 21.34 29.37
CA MET A 563 -20.77 21.82 29.57
C MET A 563 -19.85 21.28 28.48
N PRO A 564 -18.89 22.11 27.96
CA PRO A 564 -17.76 21.58 27.17
C PRO A 564 -16.96 20.59 28.02
N GLN A 565 -16.56 19.45 27.43
CA GLN A 565 -15.82 18.41 28.15
C GLN A 565 -14.51 18.92 28.74
N GLU A 566 -13.80 19.82 28.06
CA GLU A 566 -12.57 20.44 28.54
C GLU A 566 -12.82 21.21 29.86
N GLN A 567 -13.90 21.98 29.94
CA GLN A 567 -14.30 22.69 31.14
C GLN A 567 -14.67 21.73 32.26
N LEU A 568 -15.52 20.75 31.98
CA LEU A 568 -15.92 19.71 32.93
C LEU A 568 -14.68 19.01 33.50
N HIS A 569 -13.82 18.51 32.63
CA HIS A 569 -12.63 17.79 33.06
C HIS A 569 -11.63 18.67 33.79
N SER A 570 -11.58 19.99 33.55
CA SER A 570 -10.71 20.93 34.29
C SER A 570 -11.04 20.96 35.78
N LEU A 571 -12.31 20.73 36.15
CA LEU A 571 -12.79 20.72 37.54
C LEU A 571 -12.49 19.41 38.27
N LEU A 572 -12.21 18.34 37.55
CA LEU A 572 -12.15 16.97 38.07
C LEU A 572 -10.73 16.47 38.27
N GLY A 573 -10.47 15.80 39.39
CA GLY A 573 -9.30 14.96 39.63
C GLY A 573 -9.77 13.50 39.70
N TYR A 574 -9.51 12.71 38.65
CA TYR A 574 -10.00 11.33 38.54
C TYR A 574 -8.87 10.32 38.76
N VAL A 575 -9.10 9.36 39.65
CA VAL A 575 -8.21 8.25 39.93
C VAL A 575 -8.95 6.95 39.66
N PRO A 576 -8.59 6.23 38.58
CA PRO A 576 -9.25 4.97 38.22
C PRO A 576 -8.87 3.83 39.17
N GLN A 577 -9.70 2.78 39.22
CA GLN A 577 -9.46 1.57 40.01
C GLN A 577 -8.07 0.94 39.72
N LYS A 578 -7.66 0.87 38.47
CA LYS A 578 -6.32 0.45 38.07
C LYS A 578 -5.48 1.69 37.71
N GLY A 579 -4.48 2.00 38.53
CA GLY A 579 -3.55 3.08 38.23
C GLY A 579 -2.83 2.89 36.91
N VAL A 580 -3.02 3.81 35.97
CA VAL A 580 -2.35 3.80 34.67
C VAL A 580 -1.28 4.88 34.65
N LEU A 581 -0.04 4.47 34.34
CA LEU A 581 1.09 5.38 34.16
C LEU A 581 1.55 5.35 32.70
N PHE A 582 1.94 6.52 32.21
CA PHE A 582 2.46 6.67 30.86
C PHE A 582 3.99 6.52 30.85
N SER A 583 4.54 6.05 29.74
CA SER A 583 5.99 6.02 29.52
C SER A 583 6.58 7.43 29.62
N GLY A 584 7.68 7.55 30.33
CA GLY A 584 8.32 8.85 30.58
C GLY A 584 9.00 8.84 31.94
N THR A 585 8.89 9.93 32.69
CA THR A 585 9.46 10.08 34.05
C THR A 585 8.33 10.11 35.09
N ILE A 586 8.66 9.98 36.36
CA ILE A 586 7.71 10.21 37.46
C ILE A 586 7.19 11.65 37.38
N GLU A 587 8.06 12.64 37.16
CA GLU A 587 7.69 14.06 36.99
C GLU A 587 6.66 14.23 35.86
N SER A 588 6.93 13.68 34.64
CA SER A 588 6.02 13.79 33.50
C SER A 588 4.65 13.20 33.79
N ASN A 589 4.58 12.11 34.59
CA ASN A 589 3.34 11.51 35.03
C ASN A 589 2.60 12.37 36.05
N LEU A 590 3.27 12.99 37.01
CA LEU A 590 2.63 13.86 38.01
C LEU A 590 2.17 15.21 37.41
N LYS A 591 2.92 15.75 36.45
CA LYS A 591 2.56 16.97 35.71
C LYS A 591 1.61 16.74 34.54
N PHE A 592 1.10 15.52 34.35
CA PHE A 592 0.19 15.16 33.26
C PHE A 592 -1.11 15.99 33.25
N GLY A 593 -1.53 16.52 34.41
CA GLY A 593 -2.72 17.35 34.55
C GLY A 593 -2.63 18.75 33.92
N GLY A 594 -1.47 19.15 33.42
CA GLY A 594 -1.28 20.40 32.68
C GLY A 594 -0.01 21.15 33.01
N ALA A 595 0.34 22.12 32.15
CA ALA A 595 1.56 22.95 32.28
C ALA A 595 1.54 23.90 33.49
N GLN A 596 0.40 24.15 34.10
CA GLN A 596 0.23 24.98 35.28
C GLN A 596 0.77 24.34 36.55
N ILE A 597 1.04 23.01 36.55
CA ILE A 597 1.54 22.32 37.76
C ILE A 597 3.01 22.69 37.99
N THR A 598 3.24 23.41 39.10
CA THR A 598 4.59 23.82 39.53
C THR A 598 5.35 22.65 40.16
N ASP A 599 6.68 22.75 40.22
CA ASP A 599 7.53 21.78 40.93
C ASP A 599 7.18 21.66 42.42
N ALA A 600 6.80 22.76 43.03
CA ALA A 600 6.39 22.80 44.44
C ALA A 600 5.04 22.06 44.62
N GLY A 601 4.05 22.31 43.73
CA GLY A 601 2.75 21.64 43.73
C GLY A 601 2.89 20.14 43.50
N MET A 602 3.74 19.74 42.53
CA MET A 602 4.05 18.33 42.25
C MET A 602 4.65 17.63 43.50
N LYS A 603 5.64 18.24 44.15
CA LYS A 603 6.25 17.66 45.35
C LYS A 603 5.28 17.58 46.53
N LYS A 604 4.45 18.61 46.73
CA LYS A 604 3.36 18.62 47.70
C LYS A 604 2.40 17.47 47.47
N ALA A 605 1.94 17.32 46.24
CA ALA A 605 1.04 16.22 45.85
C ALA A 605 1.66 14.83 46.07
N ALA A 606 2.93 14.66 45.76
CA ALA A 606 3.66 13.41 46.02
C ALA A 606 3.76 13.13 47.52
N SER A 607 3.96 14.14 48.37
CA SER A 607 4.00 14.01 49.84
C SER A 607 2.63 13.60 50.39
N ILE A 608 1.54 14.22 49.97
CA ILE A 608 0.18 13.90 50.39
C ILE A 608 -0.16 12.45 49.99
N ALA A 609 0.19 12.06 48.76
CA ALA A 609 -0.01 10.69 48.25
C ALA A 609 0.95 9.66 48.86
N GLN A 610 1.76 10.02 49.85
CA GLN A 610 2.77 9.16 50.47
C GLN A 610 3.75 8.55 49.47
N ALA A 611 4.08 9.29 48.41
CA ALA A 611 4.92 8.80 47.30
C ALA A 611 6.39 9.22 47.45
N THR A 612 6.69 10.26 48.25
CA THR A 612 8.03 10.87 48.38
C THR A 612 9.10 9.85 48.79
N GLU A 613 8.82 9.00 49.77
CA GLU A 613 9.77 7.99 50.27
C GLU A 613 10.33 7.09 49.16
N PHE A 614 9.44 6.49 48.34
CA PHE A 614 9.93 5.62 47.30
C PHE A 614 10.46 6.36 46.07
N ILE A 615 10.05 7.62 45.84
CA ILE A 615 10.62 8.48 44.79
C ILE A 615 12.07 8.84 45.14
N ASP A 616 12.30 9.29 46.38
CA ASP A 616 13.63 9.71 46.85
C ASP A 616 14.58 8.50 46.96
N ALA A 617 14.06 7.29 47.22
CA ALA A 617 14.84 6.06 47.18
C ALA A 617 15.34 5.65 45.80
N LYS A 618 14.81 6.27 44.71
CA LYS A 618 15.28 6.00 43.35
C LYS A 618 16.50 6.88 43.01
N PRO A 619 17.47 6.37 42.23
CA PRO A 619 18.72 7.11 41.92
C PRO A 619 18.48 8.47 41.28
N GLU A 620 17.45 8.60 40.42
CA GLU A 620 17.14 9.83 39.70
C GLU A 620 15.92 10.59 40.26
N GLY A 621 15.40 10.16 41.44
CA GLY A 621 14.24 10.79 42.10
C GLY A 621 13.04 10.94 41.14
N TYR A 622 12.54 12.15 40.96
CA TYR A 622 11.43 12.49 40.06
C TYR A 622 11.75 12.29 38.57
N ALA A 623 13.02 12.32 38.17
CA ALA A 623 13.45 12.04 36.79
C ALA A 623 13.50 10.54 36.47
N SER A 624 13.29 9.68 37.47
CA SER A 624 13.32 8.22 37.28
C SER A 624 12.34 7.75 36.22
N PRO A 625 12.77 6.85 35.29
CA PRO A 625 11.95 6.42 34.19
C PRO A 625 10.79 5.52 34.64
N ILE A 626 9.63 5.74 34.03
CA ILE A 626 8.44 4.90 34.09
C ILE A 626 8.32 4.14 32.78
N ALA A 627 8.34 2.82 32.82
CA ALA A 627 8.11 1.96 31.67
C ALA A 627 6.64 1.98 31.25
N GLN A 628 6.33 1.48 30.05
CA GLN A 628 4.99 1.40 29.51
C GLN A 628 4.02 0.71 30.49
N GLY A 629 2.91 1.38 30.81
CA GLY A 629 1.92 0.90 31.78
C GLY A 629 2.46 0.78 33.22
N GLY A 630 3.63 1.39 33.51
CA GLY A 630 4.25 1.34 34.85
C GLY A 630 4.72 -0.04 35.25
N SER A 631 5.16 -0.90 34.32
CA SER A 631 5.58 -2.28 34.61
C SER A 631 6.78 -2.39 35.55
N ASN A 632 7.55 -1.32 35.73
CA ASN A 632 8.72 -1.20 36.59
C ASN A 632 8.43 -0.61 37.99
N VAL A 633 7.16 -0.45 38.35
CA VAL A 633 6.73 -0.01 39.70
C VAL A 633 5.65 -0.94 40.24
N SER A 634 5.59 -1.07 41.59
CA SER A 634 4.60 -1.94 42.25
C SER A 634 3.17 -1.39 42.10
N GLY A 635 2.15 -2.24 42.33
CA GLY A 635 0.74 -1.85 42.26
C GLY A 635 0.41 -0.67 43.21
N GLY A 636 0.87 -0.72 44.47
CA GLY A 636 0.69 0.36 45.41
C GLY A 636 1.45 1.65 45.02
N GLN A 637 2.63 1.55 44.41
CA GLN A 637 3.37 2.70 43.89
C GLN A 637 2.63 3.33 42.70
N LYS A 638 2.09 2.51 41.76
CA LYS A 638 1.24 3.02 40.67
C LYS A 638 0.06 3.81 41.20
N GLN A 639 -0.61 3.26 42.20
CA GLN A 639 -1.80 3.86 42.78
C GLN A 639 -1.44 5.20 43.45
N ARG A 640 -0.38 5.25 44.26
CA ARG A 640 0.10 6.51 44.90
C ARG A 640 0.48 7.56 43.87
N LEU A 641 1.16 7.19 42.76
CA LEU A 641 1.46 8.13 41.68
C LEU A 641 0.21 8.62 40.96
N SER A 642 -0.79 7.76 40.76
CA SER A 642 -2.07 8.14 40.16
C SER A 642 -2.87 9.11 41.08
N ILE A 643 -2.86 8.87 42.37
CA ILE A 643 -3.44 9.78 43.39
C ILE A 643 -2.68 11.12 43.39
N ALA A 644 -1.34 11.10 43.41
CA ALA A 644 -0.51 12.30 43.35
C ALA A 644 -0.80 13.13 42.09
N ARG A 645 -0.98 12.48 40.92
CA ARG A 645 -1.37 13.15 39.67
C ARG A 645 -2.69 13.89 39.79
N ALA A 646 -3.70 13.30 40.43
CA ALA A 646 -4.99 13.94 40.64
C ALA A 646 -4.88 15.14 41.62
N ILE A 647 -4.13 14.99 42.71
CA ILE A 647 -3.88 16.05 43.72
C ILE A 647 -3.11 17.22 43.08
N ALA A 648 -2.05 16.93 42.30
CA ALA A 648 -1.22 17.95 41.65
C ALA A 648 -2.02 18.90 40.71
N LYS A 649 -3.18 18.48 40.23
CA LYS A 649 -4.07 19.29 39.42
C LYS A 649 -4.87 20.32 40.22
N GLU A 650 -4.99 20.16 41.55
CA GLU A 650 -5.78 20.96 42.47
C GLU A 650 -7.24 21.15 41.99
N PRO A 651 -7.97 20.04 41.75
CA PRO A 651 -9.35 20.08 41.20
C PRO A 651 -10.35 20.59 42.25
N LYS A 652 -11.57 20.92 41.80
CA LYS A 652 -12.71 21.24 42.71
C LYS A 652 -13.41 19.97 43.18
N ILE A 653 -13.32 18.89 42.39
CA ILE A 653 -13.99 17.62 42.65
C ILE A 653 -12.97 16.48 42.47
N TYR A 654 -12.78 15.71 43.52
CA TYR A 654 -11.95 14.48 43.50
C TYR A 654 -12.83 13.24 43.37
N LEU A 655 -12.47 12.38 42.42
CA LEU A 655 -13.15 11.12 42.14
C LEU A 655 -12.16 9.96 42.30
N PHE A 656 -12.39 9.09 43.27
CA PHE A 656 -11.55 7.92 43.56
C PHE A 656 -12.34 6.64 43.34
N ASP A 657 -11.99 5.85 42.34
CA ASP A 657 -12.60 4.57 42.07
C ASP A 657 -11.76 3.46 42.70
N ASP A 658 -12.17 2.97 43.87
CA ASP A 658 -11.53 1.89 44.66
C ASP A 658 -9.98 2.06 44.76
N SER A 659 -9.53 3.31 44.81
CA SER A 659 -8.12 3.69 44.62
C SER A 659 -7.25 3.38 45.87
N PHE A 660 -7.82 3.01 46.99
CA PHE A 660 -7.12 2.75 48.25
C PHE A 660 -6.93 1.28 48.53
N SER A 661 -7.61 0.38 47.80
CA SER A 661 -7.61 -1.06 48.03
C SER A 661 -6.24 -1.74 47.86
N ALA A 662 -5.39 -1.18 46.99
CA ALA A 662 -4.03 -1.67 46.72
C ALA A 662 -2.96 -1.16 47.71
N LEU A 663 -3.34 -0.33 48.68
CA LEU A 663 -2.43 0.23 49.70
C LEU A 663 -2.44 -0.63 50.97
N ASP A 664 -1.30 -0.63 51.66
CA ASP A 664 -1.25 -1.17 53.00
C ASP A 664 -2.00 -0.25 53.97
N TYR A 665 -2.46 -0.83 55.11
CA TYR A 665 -3.32 -0.12 56.07
C TYR A 665 -2.69 1.18 56.62
N LYS A 666 -1.38 1.18 56.93
CA LYS A 666 -0.70 2.32 57.49
C LYS A 666 -0.64 3.48 56.44
N THR A 667 -0.26 3.16 55.22
CA THR A 667 -0.17 4.15 54.13
C THR A 667 -1.57 4.68 53.79
N ASP A 668 -2.62 3.84 53.74
CA ASP A 668 -3.99 4.23 53.48
C ASP A 668 -4.50 5.26 54.53
N VAL A 669 -4.34 4.97 55.84
CA VAL A 669 -4.77 5.87 56.93
C VAL A 669 -4.01 7.22 56.86
N THR A 670 -2.70 7.19 56.64
CA THR A 670 -1.88 8.41 56.61
C THR A 670 -2.24 9.27 55.39
N LEU A 671 -2.41 8.65 54.25
CA LEU A 671 -2.80 9.31 53.00
C LEU A 671 -4.18 9.98 53.14
N ARG A 672 -5.18 9.27 53.65
CA ARG A 672 -6.53 9.83 53.84
C ARG A 672 -6.56 11.00 54.82
N ARG A 673 -5.77 10.96 55.88
CA ARG A 673 -5.64 12.10 56.81
C ARG A 673 -5.05 13.31 56.09
N ALA A 674 -3.95 13.13 55.36
CA ALA A 674 -3.31 14.20 54.60
C ALA A 674 -4.22 14.72 53.45
N LEU A 675 -4.97 13.84 52.82
CA LEU A 675 -5.95 14.20 51.79
C LEU A 675 -7.08 15.06 52.36
N LYS A 676 -7.62 14.71 53.51
CA LYS A 676 -8.69 15.47 54.18
C LYS A 676 -8.29 16.90 54.47
N GLU A 677 -7.04 17.14 54.97
CA GLU A 677 -6.51 18.49 55.23
C GLU A 677 -6.35 19.31 53.93
N GLU A 678 -6.09 18.66 52.78
CA GLU A 678 -5.90 19.36 51.51
C GLU A 678 -7.24 19.61 50.78
N THR A 679 -8.29 18.82 51.06
CA THR A 679 -9.56 18.86 50.31
C THR A 679 -10.68 19.60 51.07
N ASP A 680 -10.37 20.40 52.10
CA ASP A 680 -11.37 21.13 52.90
C ASP A 680 -12.31 22.02 52.08
N ASN A 681 -11.90 22.45 50.89
CA ASN A 681 -12.71 23.25 49.97
C ASN A 681 -13.09 22.52 48.67
N ALA A 682 -12.94 21.23 48.62
CA ALA A 682 -13.24 20.43 47.43
C ALA A 682 -14.25 19.29 47.74
N THR A 683 -15.01 18.92 46.77
CA THR A 683 -15.92 17.76 46.88
C THR A 683 -15.12 16.46 46.67
N VAL A 684 -15.24 15.52 47.59
CA VAL A 684 -14.54 14.22 47.50
C VAL A 684 -15.56 13.10 47.40
N ILE A 685 -15.48 12.34 46.30
CA ILE A 685 -16.34 11.17 46.08
C ILE A 685 -15.44 9.93 45.98
N ILE A 686 -15.66 8.95 46.84
CA ILE A 686 -14.84 7.75 46.98
C ILE A 686 -15.72 6.50 46.76
N VAL A 687 -15.41 5.71 45.75
CA VAL A 687 -15.91 4.34 45.68
C VAL A 687 -14.98 3.45 46.51
N ALA A 688 -15.56 2.69 47.42
CA ALA A 688 -14.79 1.78 48.27
C ALA A 688 -15.44 0.42 48.38
N GLN A 689 -14.59 -0.59 48.63
CA GLN A 689 -15.01 -1.95 48.96
C GLN A 689 -14.82 -2.26 50.45
N ARG A 690 -14.02 -1.45 51.16
CA ARG A 690 -13.71 -1.66 52.57
C ARG A 690 -14.46 -0.67 53.44
N ILE A 691 -15.12 -1.19 54.48
CA ILE A 691 -15.81 -0.34 55.47
C ILE A 691 -14.82 0.64 56.14
N SER A 692 -13.60 0.18 56.48
CA SER A 692 -12.57 1.04 57.08
C SER A 692 -12.26 2.28 56.26
N THR A 693 -12.52 2.29 54.96
CA THR A 693 -12.32 3.43 54.07
C THR A 693 -13.44 4.47 54.21
N VAL A 694 -14.65 4.04 54.53
CA VAL A 694 -15.86 4.87 54.51
C VAL A 694 -16.36 5.31 55.88
N LEU A 695 -15.81 4.75 56.98
CA LEU A 695 -16.24 5.00 58.34
C LEU A 695 -16.40 6.48 58.74
N HIS A 696 -15.49 7.33 58.25
CA HIS A 696 -15.43 8.74 58.58
C HIS A 696 -15.99 9.64 57.46
N ALA A 697 -16.68 9.09 56.47
CA ALA A 697 -17.30 9.86 55.41
C ALA A 697 -18.51 10.64 56.00
N ASN A 698 -18.70 11.87 55.52
CA ASN A 698 -19.82 12.70 55.86
C ASN A 698 -21.13 12.14 55.38
N GLN A 699 -21.11 11.44 54.22
CA GLN A 699 -22.21 10.77 53.62
C GLN A 699 -21.75 9.42 53.02
N ILE A 700 -22.47 8.36 53.29
CA ILE A 700 -22.27 7.05 52.69
C ILE A 700 -23.51 6.70 51.86
N LEU A 701 -23.30 6.31 50.63
CA LEU A 701 -24.31 5.81 49.70
C LEU A 701 -24.17 4.32 49.57
N VAL A 702 -25.20 3.58 49.94
CA VAL A 702 -25.21 2.11 49.82
C VAL A 702 -25.95 1.71 48.54
N LEU A 703 -25.21 1.10 47.62
CA LEU A 703 -25.76 0.62 46.36
C LEU A 703 -25.98 -0.89 46.42
N ASP A 704 -27.15 -1.31 46.00
CA ASP A 704 -27.45 -2.71 45.76
C ASP A 704 -28.28 -2.88 44.48
N ASP A 705 -27.83 -3.76 43.59
CA ASP A 705 -28.45 -4.06 42.28
C ASP A 705 -28.89 -2.80 41.51
N GLY A 706 -27.97 -1.81 41.40
CA GLY A 706 -28.22 -0.55 40.67
C GLY A 706 -29.07 0.48 41.39
N ARG A 707 -29.51 0.24 42.60
CA ARG A 707 -30.38 1.13 43.39
C ARG A 707 -29.71 1.66 44.64
N LEU A 708 -30.10 2.85 45.05
CA LEU A 708 -29.65 3.47 46.29
C LEU A 708 -30.56 2.96 47.45
N VAL A 709 -30.06 1.98 48.21
CA VAL A 709 -30.82 1.34 49.32
C VAL A 709 -30.55 1.99 50.68
N GLY A 710 -29.45 2.76 50.82
CA GLY A 710 -29.17 3.49 52.06
C GLY A 710 -28.37 4.75 51.82
N LYS A 711 -28.63 5.81 52.58
CA LYS A 711 -27.94 7.08 52.56
C LYS A 711 -27.83 7.65 53.95
N GLY A 712 -26.64 7.99 54.42
CA GLY A 712 -26.40 8.57 55.74
C GLY A 712 -24.96 8.43 56.23
N THR A 713 -24.73 8.72 57.51
CA THR A 713 -23.46 8.44 58.16
C THR A 713 -23.34 6.95 58.57
N HIS A 714 -22.15 6.50 58.90
CA HIS A 714 -21.94 5.15 59.40
C HIS A 714 -22.91 4.75 60.53
N ALA A 715 -23.10 5.61 61.54
CA ALA A 715 -23.96 5.35 62.68
C ALA A 715 -25.44 5.24 62.25
N GLN A 716 -25.89 6.12 61.31
CA GLN A 716 -27.27 6.06 60.81
C GLN A 716 -27.53 4.80 59.99
N LEU A 717 -26.61 4.40 59.12
CA LEU A 717 -26.72 3.20 58.29
C LEU A 717 -26.63 1.90 59.10
N MET A 718 -25.83 1.88 60.14
CA MET A 718 -25.76 0.75 61.09
C MET A 718 -27.15 0.58 61.81
N ALA A 719 -27.91 1.63 61.98
CA ALA A 719 -29.25 1.56 62.62
C ALA A 719 -30.38 1.27 61.61
N THR A 720 -30.27 1.67 60.33
CA THR A 720 -31.41 1.71 59.41
C THR A 720 -31.26 0.88 58.15
N CYS A 721 -30.05 0.48 57.73
CA CYS A 721 -29.77 -0.18 56.44
C CYS A 721 -29.26 -1.60 56.64
N PRO A 722 -30.07 -2.66 56.39
CA PRO A 722 -29.67 -4.05 56.54
C PRO A 722 -28.50 -4.44 55.65
N GLU A 723 -28.48 -3.94 54.40
CA GLU A 723 -27.41 -4.23 53.42
C GLU A 723 -26.07 -3.66 53.91
N TYR A 724 -26.06 -2.45 54.48
CA TYR A 724 -24.86 -1.87 55.06
C TYR A 724 -24.40 -2.66 56.29
N GLN A 725 -25.31 -3.09 57.16
CA GLN A 725 -25.00 -3.91 58.34
C GLN A 725 -24.34 -5.25 57.92
N GLU A 726 -24.85 -5.88 56.87
CA GLU A 726 -24.29 -7.13 56.36
C GLU A 726 -22.86 -6.94 55.88
N ILE A 727 -22.60 -5.90 55.08
CA ILE A 727 -21.25 -5.54 54.62
C ILE A 727 -20.34 -5.24 55.82
N ALA A 728 -20.81 -4.45 56.79
CA ALA A 728 -20.04 -4.07 57.96
C ALA A 728 -19.69 -5.29 58.83
N ARG A 729 -20.64 -6.19 59.09
CA ARG A 729 -20.43 -7.42 59.89
C ARG A 729 -19.52 -8.42 59.20
N SER A 730 -19.48 -8.42 57.86
CA SER A 730 -18.55 -9.31 57.12
C SER A 730 -17.09 -8.85 57.19
N GLN A 731 -16.83 -7.57 57.48
CA GLN A 731 -15.50 -6.96 57.38
C GLN A 731 -14.95 -6.51 58.75
N LEU A 732 -15.78 -6.16 59.71
CA LEU A 732 -15.36 -5.67 61.04
C LEU A 732 -15.47 -6.78 62.08
N SER A 733 -14.52 -6.83 63.00
CA SER A 733 -14.60 -7.73 64.14
C SER A 733 -15.65 -7.25 65.14
N GLN A 734 -16.23 -8.19 65.95
CA GLN A 734 -17.21 -7.84 66.99
C GLN A 734 -16.69 -6.79 67.99
N LYS A 735 -15.36 -6.77 68.23
CA LYS A 735 -14.72 -5.77 69.10
C LYS A 735 -14.75 -4.36 68.49
N GLU A 736 -14.53 -4.26 67.16
CA GLU A 736 -14.57 -2.99 66.44
C GLU A 736 -15.99 -2.47 66.32
N LEU A 737 -16.99 -3.34 66.11
CA LEU A 737 -18.41 -2.96 66.14
C LEU A 737 -18.84 -2.45 67.50
N ASN A 738 -18.43 -3.09 68.61
CA ASN A 738 -18.83 -2.73 69.99
C ASN A 738 -18.08 -1.49 70.52
N LEU A 739 -16.88 -1.20 70.10
CA LEU A 739 -16.12 0.01 70.46
C LEU A 739 -16.71 1.24 69.79
N GLN A 740 -17.40 1.14 68.67
CA GLN A 740 -18.07 2.24 68.00
C GLN A 740 -19.40 2.60 68.64
N ASP A 741 -20.15 1.61 69.16
CA ASP A 741 -21.38 1.84 69.95
C ASP A 741 -21.08 2.60 71.27
N LEU A 742 -19.88 2.44 71.85
CA LEU A 742 -19.45 3.12 73.07
C LEU A 742 -18.98 4.58 72.79
N ASN A 743 -18.51 4.94 71.59
CA ASN A 743 -18.13 6.28 71.25
C ASN A 743 -19.31 7.19 70.80
N THR A 744 -20.37 6.62 70.31
CA THR A 744 -21.62 7.35 69.99
C THR A 744 -22.44 7.73 71.22
N GLY A 745 -22.17 7.12 72.39
CA GLY A 745 -22.83 7.43 73.68
C GLY A 745 -22.11 8.45 74.57
N LYS A 746 -21.03 9.13 74.09
CA LYS A 746 -20.26 10.07 74.89
C LYS A 746 -20.21 11.52 74.37
N GLU A 747 -21.00 11.87 73.36
CA GLU A 747 -21.16 13.26 72.89
C GLU A 747 -22.41 13.94 73.42
N ASP A 748 -23.18 13.36 74.36
CA ASP A 748 -24.34 13.94 75.06
C ASP A 748 -24.13 14.08 76.56
N GLU A 749 -22.92 14.33 77.08
CA GLU A 749 -22.67 14.92 78.44
C GLU A 749 -21.69 16.08 78.38
#